data_f3327cd21471ac961a065753c8c341fc
#
_entry.id   f3327cd21471ac961a065753c8c341fc
#
_cell.length_a   1.000
_cell.length_b   1.000
_cell.length_c   1.000
_cell.angle_alpha   90.00
_cell.angle_beta   90.00
_cell.angle_gamma   90.00
#
_symmetry.space_group_name_H-M   'P 1'
#
loop_
_entity.id
_entity.type
_entity.pdbx_description
1 polymer ?
#
loop_
_entity_poly.entity_id
_entity_poly.type
_entity_poly.pdbx_seq_one_letter_code
_entity_poly.pdbx_strand_id
1 'polypeptide(L)'
;MKKGLLLFSICFCFLNLYSQRALTGVVLDATTREPVPGATIKMSDSTSTLTDGKGKFVINDPVPDSVHVTATGYIHQHLSTLERSSLQVLLFADHREMDAVVVSGTMRPVKRLESPVNVEVYTPQFFKKNPAPSIFESLQNINGVRPQLNCSVCNTGDIHINGLEGPYTMVTIDGMPIVSSLASVYGLFGIPTQLIDRVEIVKGPASGLYGSEAIGGLINIITKSPDKAPAFTANIMATSWQEYNVDLGGAFKIGNKVKSLLGVDYYNFQHKADKNNDQFTDVTLQHRISVFNKLSFKRKKDRVATLAGRYFYEDRWGGDMRWNKTFRGGDSLYGESIYTNRWEVMGQYQLPVEEKMALSFSATRHQQNSYYGNTPYMGDQRIVFGQLVWDKKIGMSHSLLSGAALRYNYYDDNSTATTDTLTGRNNPDNYIIPGLFLQDEWKLNARHLVLLGLRYDHHPVHKGIFTPRIAWKWSLSDRQVFRLNAGTGFRVVSLFTEDHAALTGARAVEIRESLDPERSYNVNLNYIHSFRWDDISLSVDASAWYSYFTNQIIADYDSDPNLIVYKNLDGYAASKGFTLNVEFNKGHRFKALAGVTIQDVHKSEKNGAGHSVKTRPVLTEKWSGTWTISYTLPSAGLTFDYTGNLYGPMRLPLLSATDPRPGHSPVWSIQNIQCSKLISNKLEVFAGVKNLLNWTPAKSTPFIIARSHDPFDKNVQYDASGGVVATPENPYALSFDPTYVYAPNQGIRVFGGVRYTVR
;
A
#
# COMPACT_ATOMS: atom_id res chain seq x y z
N MET A 1 -9.58 35.73 -106.24
CA MET A 1 -9.73 34.28 -106.37
C MET A 1 -8.58 33.63 -105.66
N LYS A 2 -8.76 32.80 -104.77
CA LYS A 2 -8.11 31.70 -104.15
C LYS A 2 -8.20 31.79 -102.59
N LYS A 3 -9.04 30.91 -102.04
CA LYS A 3 -9.27 30.60 -100.66
C LYS A 3 -8.06 29.84 -100.11
N GLY A 4 -7.48 30.30 -99.02
CA GLY A 4 -6.51 29.54 -98.24
C GLY A 4 -7.14 29.10 -96.91
N LEU A 5 -7.20 27.82 -96.72
CA LEU A 5 -7.73 27.09 -95.64
C LEU A 5 -6.76 27.12 -94.43
N LEU A 6 -7.13 27.68 -93.31
CA LEU A 6 -6.31 27.68 -92.12
C LEU A 6 -6.76 26.51 -91.23
N LEU A 7 -5.89 25.49 -91.10
CA LEU A 7 -6.05 24.35 -90.20
C LEU A 7 -5.64 24.76 -88.77
N PHE A 8 -6.61 24.84 -87.87
CA PHE A 8 -6.36 25.07 -86.45
C PHE A 8 -6.12 23.73 -85.75
N SER A 9 -4.85 23.42 -85.44
CA SER A 9 -4.49 22.24 -84.69
C SER A 9 -4.72 22.52 -83.20
N ILE A 10 -5.77 21.93 -82.63
CA ILE A 10 -6.04 21.94 -81.21
C ILE A 10 -5.16 20.93 -80.53
N CYS A 11 -4.07 21.39 -79.88
CA CYS A 11 -3.27 20.58 -79.00
C CYS A 11 -3.95 20.39 -77.66
N PHE A 12 -4.63 19.23 -77.46
CA PHE A 12 -5.20 18.88 -76.17
C PHE A 12 -4.10 18.51 -75.21
N CYS A 13 -3.63 19.45 -74.40
CA CYS A 13 -2.82 19.15 -73.22
C CYS A 13 -3.70 18.45 -72.19
N PHE A 14 -3.52 17.15 -72.07
CA PHE A 14 -4.00 16.42 -70.94
C PHE A 14 -3.20 16.84 -69.71
N LEU A 15 -3.71 17.81 -68.96
CA LEU A 15 -3.26 18.09 -67.60
C LEU A 15 -3.73 16.92 -66.75
N ASN A 16 -2.86 15.97 -66.47
CA ASN A 16 -3.04 15.02 -65.38
C ASN A 16 -3.10 15.84 -64.10
N LEU A 17 -4.32 16.16 -63.65
CA LEU A 17 -4.61 16.61 -62.29
C LEU A 17 -4.30 15.45 -61.37
N TYR A 18 -3.05 15.34 -60.92
CA TYR A 18 -2.77 14.55 -59.75
C TYR A 18 -3.47 15.20 -58.57
N SER A 19 -4.60 14.62 -58.18
CA SER A 19 -5.23 14.96 -56.93
C SER A 19 -4.21 14.71 -55.79
N GLN A 20 -3.62 15.75 -55.25
CA GLN A 20 -2.75 15.62 -54.09
C GLN A 20 -3.57 15.02 -52.97
N ARG A 21 -3.30 13.75 -52.63
CA ARG A 21 -3.96 13.05 -51.56
C ARG A 21 -3.34 13.51 -50.23
N ALA A 22 -4.03 14.34 -49.46
CA ALA A 22 -3.65 14.67 -48.10
C ALA A 22 -4.43 13.80 -47.10
N LEU A 23 -3.73 13.17 -46.18
CA LEU A 23 -4.32 12.47 -45.06
C LEU A 23 -4.35 13.44 -43.86
N THR A 24 -5.54 13.74 -43.37
CA THR A 24 -5.71 14.51 -42.14
C THR A 24 -6.04 13.59 -40.98
N GLY A 25 -5.72 13.97 -39.75
CA GLY A 25 -6.12 13.15 -38.61
C GLY A 25 -6.09 13.90 -37.30
N VAL A 26 -6.62 13.23 -36.27
CA VAL A 26 -6.56 13.68 -34.91
C VAL A 26 -6.13 12.53 -33.98
N VAL A 27 -5.19 12.81 -33.10
CA VAL A 27 -4.75 11.88 -32.06
C VAL A 27 -5.39 12.28 -30.74
N LEU A 28 -6.13 11.36 -30.15
CA LEU A 28 -6.87 11.53 -28.90
C LEU A 28 -6.42 10.47 -27.90
N ASP A 29 -6.45 10.80 -26.63
CA ASP A 29 -6.39 9.81 -25.55
C ASP A 29 -7.60 8.89 -25.63
N ALA A 30 -7.38 7.60 -25.61
CA ALA A 30 -8.45 6.60 -25.79
C ALA A 30 -9.47 6.60 -24.66
N THR A 31 -9.06 6.96 -23.43
CA THR A 31 -9.89 6.97 -22.23
C THR A 31 -10.57 8.32 -22.03
N THR A 32 -9.79 9.41 -22.16
CA THR A 32 -10.29 10.76 -21.86
C THR A 32 -10.89 11.46 -23.05
N ARG A 33 -10.58 11.01 -24.27
CA ARG A 33 -10.93 11.64 -25.55
C ARG A 33 -10.34 13.06 -25.69
N GLU A 34 -9.39 13.43 -24.85
CA GLU A 34 -8.66 14.69 -24.98
C GLU A 34 -7.64 14.60 -26.11
N PRO A 35 -7.35 15.73 -26.79
CA PRO A 35 -6.29 15.78 -27.78
C PRO A 35 -4.92 15.43 -27.17
N VAL A 36 -4.09 14.74 -27.93
CA VAL A 36 -2.69 14.43 -27.57
C VAL A 36 -1.77 15.32 -28.41
N PRO A 37 -1.32 16.48 -27.87
CA PRO A 37 -0.39 17.37 -28.55
C PRO A 37 1.02 16.76 -28.59
N GLY A 38 1.77 17.06 -29.67
CA GLY A 38 3.17 16.60 -29.80
C GLY A 38 3.30 15.10 -30.04
N ALA A 39 2.21 14.38 -30.36
CA ALA A 39 2.32 13.01 -30.83
C ALA A 39 3.06 12.95 -32.16
N THR A 40 4.01 12.03 -32.29
CA THR A 40 4.80 11.85 -33.49
C THR A 40 4.13 10.83 -34.41
N ILE A 41 3.82 11.21 -35.63
CA ILE A 41 3.33 10.35 -36.69
C ILE A 41 4.49 10.07 -37.62
N LYS A 42 5.08 8.88 -37.48
CA LYS A 42 6.23 8.41 -38.27
C LYS A 42 5.74 7.74 -39.54
N MET A 43 6.18 8.19 -40.68
CA MET A 43 5.80 7.71 -42.02
C MET A 43 6.84 6.73 -42.57
N SER A 44 8.13 7.01 -42.31
CA SER A 44 9.28 6.17 -42.68
C SER A 44 10.38 6.40 -41.62
N ASP A 45 11.55 5.77 -41.78
CA ASP A 45 12.64 5.95 -40.82
C ASP A 45 13.19 7.38 -40.77
N SER A 46 12.99 8.16 -41.83
CA SER A 46 13.51 9.55 -41.95
C SER A 46 12.41 10.63 -41.95
N THR A 47 11.13 10.28 -42.06
CA THR A 47 10.04 11.25 -42.17
C THR A 47 8.98 11.11 -41.07
N SER A 48 8.68 12.22 -40.42
CA SER A 48 7.63 12.28 -39.37
C SER A 48 6.98 13.66 -39.30
N THR A 49 5.74 13.71 -38.81
CA THR A 49 5.05 14.94 -38.46
C THR A 49 4.58 14.89 -37.00
N LEU A 50 4.28 16.05 -36.40
CA LEU A 50 3.80 16.16 -35.02
C LEU A 50 2.34 16.64 -35.00
N THR A 51 1.60 16.24 -33.99
CA THR A 51 0.28 16.80 -33.74
C THR A 51 0.37 18.23 -33.13
N ASP A 52 -0.56 19.09 -33.52
CA ASP A 52 -0.72 20.44 -32.97
C ASP A 52 -1.33 20.42 -31.54
N GLY A 53 -1.55 21.62 -30.97
CA GLY A 53 -2.17 21.77 -29.65
C GLY A 53 -3.60 21.22 -29.51
N LYS A 54 -4.27 20.89 -30.63
CA LYS A 54 -5.57 20.25 -30.69
C LYS A 54 -5.49 18.76 -31.10
N GLY A 55 -4.29 18.20 -31.09
CA GLY A 55 -4.02 16.81 -31.48
C GLY A 55 -4.15 16.52 -32.98
N LYS A 56 -4.26 17.55 -33.82
CA LYS A 56 -4.45 17.38 -35.28
C LYS A 56 -3.11 17.26 -35.99
N PHE A 57 -3.08 16.46 -37.07
CA PHE A 57 -1.96 16.33 -37.98
C PHE A 57 -2.41 16.28 -39.43
N VAL A 58 -1.49 16.60 -40.34
CA VAL A 58 -1.67 16.51 -41.79
C VAL A 58 -0.43 15.84 -42.38
N ILE A 59 -0.67 14.86 -43.25
CA ILE A 59 0.36 14.21 -44.09
C ILE A 59 0.03 14.58 -45.52
N ASN A 60 0.96 15.26 -46.17
CA ASN A 60 0.86 15.60 -47.60
C ASN A 60 1.38 14.43 -48.46
N ASP A 61 1.03 14.44 -49.73
CA ASP A 61 1.45 13.47 -50.71
C ASP A 61 3.01 13.36 -50.79
N PRO A 62 3.59 12.12 -50.85
CA PRO A 62 2.93 10.82 -50.86
C PRO A 62 2.50 10.34 -49.47
N VAL A 63 1.22 9.95 -49.33
CA VAL A 63 0.69 9.32 -48.12
C VAL A 63 1.15 7.85 -48.09
N PRO A 64 1.87 7.40 -47.05
CA PRO A 64 2.33 6.02 -46.94
C PRO A 64 1.17 5.07 -46.67
N ASP A 65 1.31 3.78 -46.96
CA ASP A 65 0.29 2.75 -46.72
C ASP A 65 -0.01 2.51 -45.22
N SER A 66 0.92 2.89 -44.36
CA SER A 66 0.79 2.80 -42.93
C SER A 66 1.57 3.90 -42.21
N VAL A 67 1.11 4.28 -41.03
CA VAL A 67 1.77 5.22 -40.14
C VAL A 67 2.00 4.60 -38.76
N HIS A 68 3.11 4.97 -38.15
CA HIS A 68 3.42 4.62 -36.78
C HIS A 68 3.23 5.85 -35.87
N VAL A 69 2.25 5.81 -34.96
CA VAL A 69 1.91 6.93 -34.07
C VAL A 69 2.45 6.68 -32.68
N THR A 70 3.26 7.62 -32.18
CA THR A 70 3.87 7.55 -30.86
C THR A 70 3.66 8.85 -30.10
N ALA A 71 3.49 8.77 -28.78
CA ALA A 71 3.53 9.91 -27.90
C ALA A 71 4.10 9.48 -26.54
N THR A 72 4.78 10.40 -25.86
CA THR A 72 5.33 10.12 -24.51
C THR A 72 4.21 9.78 -23.55
N GLY A 73 4.32 8.63 -22.87
CA GLY A 73 3.29 8.16 -21.94
C GLY A 73 2.12 7.43 -22.61
N TYR A 74 2.23 7.08 -23.89
CA TYR A 74 1.21 6.34 -24.63
C TYR A 74 1.78 5.09 -25.32
N ILE A 75 0.95 4.08 -25.45
CA ILE A 75 1.25 2.89 -26.25
C ILE A 75 1.21 3.30 -27.72
N HIS A 76 2.28 3.06 -28.44
CA HIS A 76 2.35 3.36 -29.86
C HIS A 76 1.43 2.44 -30.69
N GLN A 77 0.94 2.95 -31.80
CA GLN A 77 0.04 2.23 -32.70
C GLN A 77 0.58 2.25 -34.14
N HIS A 78 0.42 1.09 -34.82
CA HIS A 78 0.57 0.95 -36.26
C HIS A 78 -0.81 0.97 -36.92
N LEU A 79 -1.01 1.87 -37.88
CA LEU A 79 -2.32 2.07 -38.50
C LEU A 79 -2.18 2.10 -40.02
N SER A 80 -3.02 1.35 -40.72
CA SER A 80 -3.13 1.43 -42.16
C SER A 80 -3.82 2.72 -42.60
N THR A 81 -3.29 3.38 -43.58
CA THR A 81 -3.79 4.60 -44.22
C THR A 81 -4.45 4.35 -45.57
N LEU A 82 -4.42 3.09 -46.03
CA LEU A 82 -5.05 2.69 -47.30
C LEU A 82 -6.53 3.09 -47.34
N GLU A 83 -6.95 3.73 -48.43
CA GLU A 83 -8.34 4.17 -48.69
C GLU A 83 -8.93 5.18 -47.70
N ARG A 84 -8.12 5.79 -46.85
CA ARG A 84 -8.56 6.78 -45.86
C ARG A 84 -8.12 8.19 -46.23
N SER A 85 -9.04 9.14 -46.13
CA SER A 85 -8.77 10.58 -46.24
C SER A 85 -8.66 11.25 -44.84
N SER A 86 -9.21 10.59 -43.81
CA SER A 86 -9.06 11.06 -42.42
C SER A 86 -8.83 9.88 -41.46
N LEU A 87 -8.07 10.16 -40.38
CA LEU A 87 -7.69 9.15 -39.38
C LEU A 87 -7.97 9.68 -37.98
N GLN A 88 -8.78 8.96 -37.21
CA GLN A 88 -8.89 9.19 -35.79
C GLN A 88 -8.05 8.15 -35.05
N VAL A 89 -7.02 8.61 -34.38
CA VAL A 89 -6.10 7.76 -33.64
C VAL A 89 -6.43 7.85 -32.15
N LEU A 90 -6.72 6.72 -31.54
CA LEU A 90 -6.96 6.64 -30.10
C LEU A 90 -5.73 6.04 -29.42
N LEU A 91 -4.88 6.85 -28.83
CA LEU A 91 -3.74 6.37 -28.09
C LEU A 91 -4.16 6.00 -26.66
N PHE A 92 -3.81 4.79 -26.27
CA PHE A 92 -4.00 4.32 -24.90
C PHE A 92 -2.81 4.75 -24.05
N ALA A 93 -3.09 5.38 -22.91
CA ALA A 93 -2.03 5.75 -21.97
C ALA A 93 -1.19 4.51 -21.59
N ASP A 94 0.11 4.68 -21.63
CA ASP A 94 1.07 3.64 -21.27
C ASP A 94 1.23 3.64 -19.74
N HIS A 95 0.39 2.89 -19.07
CA HIS A 95 0.42 2.72 -17.61
C HIS A 95 1.47 1.70 -17.18
N ARG A 96 2.56 1.57 -17.91
CA ARG A 96 3.62 0.63 -17.54
C ARG A 96 4.30 1.10 -16.27
N GLU A 97 4.24 0.26 -15.26
CA GLU A 97 4.85 0.51 -13.95
C GLU A 97 6.37 0.70 -14.03
N MET A 98 6.99 0.23 -15.13
CA MET A 98 8.45 0.28 -15.32
C MET A 98 9.00 1.68 -15.66
N ASP A 99 8.21 2.53 -16.33
CA ASP A 99 8.59 3.92 -16.64
C ASP A 99 8.13 4.92 -15.56
N ALA A 100 7.52 4.42 -14.49
CA ALA A 100 7.04 5.24 -13.40
C ALA A 100 8.19 5.99 -12.69
N VAL A 101 7.94 7.24 -12.34
CA VAL A 101 8.85 8.02 -11.48
C VAL A 101 8.59 7.66 -10.03
N VAL A 102 9.63 7.28 -9.32
CA VAL A 102 9.62 6.89 -7.90
C VAL A 102 10.45 7.84 -7.06
N VAL A 103 10.09 8.01 -5.80
CA VAL A 103 10.81 8.85 -4.84
C VAL A 103 11.25 8.10 -3.58
N SER A 104 10.59 7.00 -3.25
CA SER A 104 10.74 6.30 -1.96
C SER A 104 12.11 5.64 -1.77
N GLY A 105 12.78 5.26 -2.87
CA GLY A 105 14.08 4.60 -2.79
C GLY A 105 15.23 5.52 -2.39
N THR A 106 15.21 6.78 -2.83
CA THR A 106 16.33 7.72 -2.74
C THR A 106 15.94 9.12 -2.24
N MET A 107 14.68 9.37 -1.93
CA MET A 107 14.11 10.72 -1.68
C MET A 107 14.27 11.69 -2.86
N ARG A 108 14.54 11.17 -4.05
CA ARG A 108 14.63 11.91 -5.30
C ARG A 108 13.70 11.32 -6.34
N PRO A 109 13.04 12.14 -7.17
CA PRO A 109 12.26 11.64 -8.29
C PRO A 109 13.22 11.06 -9.36
N VAL A 110 13.18 9.74 -9.54
CA VAL A 110 13.94 8.98 -10.53
C VAL A 110 13.04 7.97 -11.22
N LYS A 111 13.34 7.56 -12.45
CA LYS A 111 12.62 6.45 -13.06
C LYS A 111 12.87 5.17 -12.28
N ARG A 112 11.86 4.28 -12.17
CA ARG A 112 11.94 3.02 -11.44
C ARG A 112 13.16 2.19 -11.82
N LEU A 113 13.47 2.07 -13.13
CA LEU A 113 14.64 1.35 -13.60
C LEU A 113 15.97 2.06 -13.29
N GLU A 114 15.96 3.36 -13.11
CA GLU A 114 17.14 4.15 -12.75
C GLU A 114 17.45 4.12 -11.25
N SER A 115 16.44 3.85 -10.41
CA SER A 115 16.60 3.76 -8.97
C SER A 115 17.56 2.64 -8.56
N PRO A 116 18.55 2.89 -7.67
CA PRO A 116 19.42 1.84 -7.13
C PRO A 116 18.70 0.90 -6.16
N VAL A 117 17.53 1.28 -5.69
CA VAL A 117 16.68 0.49 -4.80
C VAL A 117 15.45 0.04 -5.55
N ASN A 118 15.04 -1.22 -5.38
CA ASN A 118 13.80 -1.69 -5.98
C ASN A 118 12.59 -1.03 -5.33
N VAL A 119 11.77 -0.37 -6.15
CA VAL A 119 10.50 0.25 -5.75
C VAL A 119 9.40 -0.31 -6.63
N GLU A 120 8.44 -0.97 -6.04
CA GLU A 120 7.21 -1.36 -6.73
C GLU A 120 6.23 -0.19 -6.75
N VAL A 121 5.48 -0.04 -7.83
CA VAL A 121 4.54 1.07 -8.01
C VAL A 121 3.17 0.52 -8.37
N TYR A 122 2.17 0.91 -7.61
CA TYR A 122 0.77 0.54 -7.85
C TYR A 122 -0.09 1.79 -8.02
N THR A 123 -0.74 1.88 -9.17
CA THR A 123 -1.56 3.03 -9.54
C THR A 123 -3.03 2.83 -9.13
N PRO A 124 -3.88 3.86 -9.12
CA PRO A 124 -5.31 3.71 -8.87
C PRO A 124 -6.01 2.71 -9.78
N GLN A 125 -5.51 2.50 -11.01
CA GLN A 125 -6.05 1.50 -11.93
C GLN A 125 -5.88 0.07 -11.40
N PHE A 126 -4.79 -0.20 -10.67
CA PHE A 126 -4.60 -1.50 -10.01
C PHE A 126 -5.67 -1.72 -8.93
N PHE A 127 -5.88 -0.73 -8.07
CA PHE A 127 -6.84 -0.82 -6.95
C PHE A 127 -8.30 -0.87 -7.41
N LYS A 128 -8.64 -0.27 -8.56
CA LYS A 128 -9.99 -0.32 -9.15
C LYS A 128 -10.45 -1.72 -9.54
N LYS A 129 -9.53 -2.66 -9.77
CA LYS A 129 -9.82 -4.04 -10.20
C LYS A 129 -10.43 -4.90 -9.08
N ASN A 130 -10.17 -4.55 -7.83
CA ASN A 130 -10.79 -5.13 -6.64
C ASN A 130 -11.10 -4.00 -5.66
N PRO A 131 -12.20 -3.26 -5.88
CA PRO A 131 -12.52 -2.09 -5.08
C PRO A 131 -12.73 -2.49 -3.61
N ALA A 132 -12.13 -1.75 -2.72
CA ALA A 132 -12.18 -1.97 -1.29
C ALA A 132 -12.42 -0.66 -0.55
N PRO A 133 -13.05 -0.68 0.64
CA PRO A 133 -13.35 0.52 1.41
C PRO A 133 -12.13 1.18 2.04
N SER A 134 -10.94 0.57 1.93
CA SER A 134 -9.69 1.10 2.49
C SER A 134 -8.47 0.69 1.66
N ILE A 135 -7.39 1.45 1.79
CA ILE A 135 -6.08 1.06 1.25
C ILE A 135 -5.58 -0.22 1.91
N PHE A 136 -5.81 -0.41 3.20
CA PHE A 136 -5.44 -1.62 3.92
C PHE A 136 -5.92 -2.89 3.19
N GLU A 137 -7.21 -2.99 2.90
CA GLU A 137 -7.76 -4.14 2.18
C GLU A 137 -7.29 -4.22 0.72
N SER A 138 -7.05 -3.07 0.08
CA SER A 138 -6.62 -3.00 -1.32
C SER A 138 -5.23 -3.62 -1.54
N LEU A 139 -4.37 -3.61 -0.51
CA LEU A 139 -3.01 -4.16 -0.57
C LEU A 139 -2.97 -5.69 -0.64
N GLN A 140 -4.07 -6.41 -0.35
CA GLN A 140 -4.13 -7.89 -0.35
C GLN A 140 -3.78 -8.55 -1.69
N ASN A 141 -3.86 -7.81 -2.81
CA ASN A 141 -3.53 -8.33 -4.14
C ASN A 141 -2.06 -8.09 -4.54
N ILE A 142 -1.25 -7.54 -3.63
CA ILE A 142 0.16 -7.27 -3.87
C ILE A 142 0.99 -8.43 -3.33
N ASN A 143 1.77 -9.07 -4.19
CA ASN A 143 2.59 -10.21 -3.82
C ASN A 143 3.62 -9.84 -2.74
N GLY A 144 3.75 -10.67 -1.68
CA GLY A 144 4.66 -10.43 -0.55
C GLY A 144 4.23 -9.29 0.37
N VAL A 145 3.01 -8.74 0.19
CA VAL A 145 2.38 -7.77 1.09
C VAL A 145 1.05 -8.34 1.55
N ARG A 146 0.88 -8.52 2.84
CA ARG A 146 -0.33 -9.12 3.39
C ARG A 146 -0.94 -8.26 4.47
N PRO A 147 -2.17 -7.72 4.27
CA PRO A 147 -3.01 -7.27 5.36
C PRO A 147 -3.37 -8.47 6.25
N GLN A 148 -2.88 -8.46 7.48
CA GLN A 148 -3.15 -9.48 8.48
C GLN A 148 -4.14 -8.93 9.50
N LEU A 149 -5.20 -9.68 9.80
CA LEU A 149 -6.05 -9.41 10.96
C LEU A 149 -5.40 -10.00 12.21
N ASN A 150 -5.38 -9.23 13.30
CA ASN A 150 -4.78 -9.62 14.57
C ASN A 150 -5.83 -9.86 15.65
N CYS A 151 -7.07 -9.42 15.41
CA CYS A 151 -8.20 -9.61 16.30
C CYS A 151 -9.45 -9.93 15.47
N SER A 152 -10.17 -10.96 15.85
CA SER A 152 -11.37 -11.41 15.16
C SER A 152 -12.60 -10.56 15.50
N VAL A 153 -12.68 -10.04 16.72
CA VAL A 153 -13.83 -9.27 17.21
C VAL A 153 -13.78 -7.83 16.73
N CYS A 154 -12.63 -7.15 16.87
CA CYS A 154 -12.49 -5.76 16.43
C CYS A 154 -12.01 -5.60 14.99
N ASN A 155 -11.62 -6.69 14.30
CA ASN A 155 -11.07 -6.69 12.94
C ASN A 155 -9.95 -5.66 12.74
N THR A 156 -9.10 -5.48 13.75
CA THR A 156 -7.86 -4.71 13.63
C THR A 156 -6.78 -5.56 13.01
N GLY A 157 -5.82 -4.94 12.37
CA GLY A 157 -4.74 -5.64 11.71
C GLY A 157 -3.65 -4.70 11.24
N ASP A 158 -2.58 -5.27 10.73
CA ASP A 158 -1.41 -4.57 10.23
C ASP A 158 -0.95 -5.10 8.87
N ILE A 159 0.10 -4.52 8.30
CA ILE A 159 0.61 -4.91 6.98
C ILE A 159 1.93 -5.64 7.13
N HIS A 160 1.92 -6.94 6.84
CA HIS A 160 3.13 -7.75 6.77
C HIS A 160 3.82 -7.59 5.42
N ILE A 161 5.14 -7.40 5.43
CA ILE A 161 5.98 -7.40 4.23
C ILE A 161 7.04 -8.49 4.36
N ASN A 162 7.10 -9.40 3.41
CA ASN A 162 8.08 -10.48 3.37
C ASN A 162 8.06 -11.32 4.67
N GLY A 163 6.87 -11.55 5.24
CA GLY A 163 6.66 -12.29 6.49
C GLY A 163 7.08 -11.56 7.76
N LEU A 164 7.55 -10.32 7.66
CA LEU A 164 7.75 -9.46 8.82
C LEU A 164 6.46 -8.72 9.16
N GLU A 165 6.16 -8.66 10.45
CA GLU A 165 4.94 -8.05 11.01
C GLU A 165 4.85 -6.54 10.74
N GLY A 166 3.65 -5.98 10.89
CA GLY A 166 3.36 -4.57 10.61
C GLY A 166 4.26 -3.54 11.29
N PRO A 167 4.67 -3.73 12.54
CA PRO A 167 5.59 -2.83 13.23
C PRO A 167 6.95 -2.62 12.54
N TYR A 168 7.35 -3.53 11.64
CA TYR A 168 8.57 -3.40 10.82
C TYR A 168 8.34 -2.70 9.48
N THR A 169 7.09 -2.31 9.21
CA THR A 169 6.68 -1.65 7.96
C THR A 169 6.35 -0.19 8.21
N MET A 170 7.18 0.73 7.72
CA MET A 170 6.86 2.14 7.79
C MET A 170 5.83 2.53 6.73
N VAL A 171 4.83 3.31 7.14
CA VAL A 171 3.86 3.90 6.21
C VAL A 171 3.97 5.41 6.21
N THR A 172 4.06 6.00 5.00
CA THR A 172 4.19 7.44 4.81
C THR A 172 3.12 7.96 3.84
N ILE A 173 2.76 9.23 3.96
CA ILE A 173 1.99 9.97 2.95
C ILE A 173 2.88 11.10 2.42
N ASP A 174 3.09 11.13 1.09
CA ASP A 174 4.00 12.08 0.43
C ASP A 174 5.41 12.10 1.07
N GLY A 175 5.89 10.94 1.53
CA GLY A 175 7.18 10.77 2.21
C GLY A 175 7.23 11.20 3.68
N MET A 176 6.09 11.66 4.25
CA MET A 176 6.03 12.04 5.66
C MET A 176 5.63 10.85 6.53
N PRO A 177 6.42 10.51 7.58
CA PRO A 177 6.12 9.42 8.50
C PRO A 177 4.97 9.84 9.44
N ILE A 178 3.76 9.55 9.03
CA ILE A 178 2.56 9.88 9.79
C ILE A 178 1.87 8.65 10.38
N VAL A 179 2.23 7.47 9.88
CA VAL A 179 1.69 6.20 10.35
C VAL A 179 2.80 5.46 11.10
N SER A 180 2.69 5.40 12.41
CA SER A 180 3.66 4.80 13.33
C SER A 180 2.95 4.38 14.61
N SER A 181 3.37 3.31 15.22
CA SER A 181 2.83 2.80 16.49
C SER A 181 1.30 2.63 16.42
N LEU A 182 0.52 3.28 17.28
CA LEU A 182 -0.95 3.20 17.33
C LEU A 182 -1.61 3.45 15.96
N ALA A 183 -1.00 4.29 15.14
CA ALA A 183 -1.47 4.57 13.79
C ALA A 183 -1.12 3.47 12.78
N SER A 184 -0.23 2.53 13.06
CA SER A 184 0.09 1.42 12.14
C SER A 184 -1.14 0.55 11.90
N VAL A 185 -1.99 0.41 12.90
CA VAL A 185 -3.25 -0.33 12.85
C VAL A 185 -4.38 0.46 12.20
N TYR A 186 -4.49 1.77 12.47
CA TYR A 186 -5.64 2.59 12.05
C TYR A 186 -5.32 3.61 10.96
N GLY A 187 -4.07 3.95 10.75
CA GLY A 187 -3.67 5.07 9.89
C GLY A 187 -3.93 4.86 8.40
N LEU A 188 -4.02 3.62 7.94
CA LEU A 188 -4.33 3.26 6.54
C LEU A 188 -5.83 3.30 6.21
N PHE A 189 -6.68 3.31 7.22
CA PHE A 189 -8.10 3.49 7.02
C PHE A 189 -8.44 4.96 6.74
N GLY A 190 -9.46 5.21 5.94
CA GLY A 190 -9.94 6.55 5.64
C GLY A 190 -8.96 7.45 4.87
N ILE A 191 -8.02 6.89 4.11
CA ILE A 191 -7.29 7.65 3.12
C ILE A 191 -8.15 7.67 1.86
N PRO A 192 -8.65 8.86 1.42
CA PRO A 192 -9.53 8.92 0.26
C PRO A 192 -8.81 8.41 -1.00
N THR A 193 -9.26 7.26 -1.52
CA THR A 193 -8.58 6.58 -2.63
C THR A 193 -8.56 7.40 -3.92
N GLN A 194 -9.54 8.31 -4.08
CA GLN A 194 -9.61 9.23 -5.21
C GLN A 194 -8.47 10.26 -5.23
N LEU A 195 -7.83 10.50 -4.09
CA LEU A 195 -6.70 11.44 -3.99
C LEU A 195 -5.36 10.80 -4.26
N ILE A 196 -5.28 9.49 -4.33
CA ILE A 196 -4.03 8.75 -4.53
C ILE A 196 -3.60 8.88 -5.99
N ASP A 197 -2.34 9.24 -6.20
CA ASP A 197 -1.66 9.19 -7.50
C ASP A 197 -1.06 7.80 -7.72
N ARG A 198 -0.34 7.30 -6.72
CA ARG A 198 0.26 5.95 -6.70
C ARG A 198 0.65 5.54 -5.28
N VAL A 199 0.85 4.26 -5.09
CA VAL A 199 1.47 3.68 -3.90
C VAL A 199 2.82 3.13 -4.30
N GLU A 200 3.88 3.57 -3.64
CA GLU A 200 5.25 3.07 -3.80
C GLU A 200 5.59 2.13 -2.64
N ILE A 201 6.11 0.94 -2.96
CA ILE A 201 6.48 -0.06 -1.96
C ILE A 201 7.94 -0.41 -2.13
N VAL A 202 8.73 -0.23 -1.06
CA VAL A 202 10.10 -0.69 -0.94
C VAL A 202 10.10 -1.92 -0.03
N LYS A 203 10.49 -3.07 -0.55
CA LYS A 203 10.64 -4.31 0.24
C LYS A 203 12.10 -4.46 0.64
N GLY A 204 12.41 -4.21 1.90
CA GLY A 204 13.76 -4.25 2.45
C GLY A 204 14.16 -2.99 3.22
N PRO A 205 15.43 -2.88 3.63
CA PRO A 205 15.85 -1.86 4.58
C PRO A 205 15.73 -0.44 4.00
N ALA A 206 14.91 0.38 4.63
CA ALA A 206 14.74 1.80 4.32
C ALA A 206 15.15 2.72 5.51
N SER A 207 15.55 2.14 6.64
CA SER A 207 15.88 2.87 7.88
C SER A 207 17.00 3.91 7.70
N GLY A 208 17.94 3.72 6.78
CA GLY A 208 19.00 4.68 6.49
C GLY A 208 18.51 6.05 5.99
N LEU A 209 17.28 6.15 5.46
CA LEU A 209 16.65 7.42 5.08
C LEU A 209 15.51 7.82 6.02
N TYR A 210 14.68 6.84 6.38
CA TYR A 210 13.43 7.09 7.08
C TYR A 210 13.54 6.90 8.60
N GLY A 211 14.61 6.28 9.11
CA GLY A 211 14.85 6.06 10.54
C GLY A 211 14.18 4.80 11.07
N SER A 212 13.73 4.85 12.34
CA SER A 212 13.06 3.74 13.02
C SER A 212 11.86 3.20 12.25
N GLU A 213 11.55 1.91 12.43
CA GLU A 213 10.36 1.20 11.89
C GLU A 213 10.45 0.79 10.42
N ALA A 214 11.39 1.32 9.62
CA ALA A 214 11.56 0.97 8.21
C ALA A 214 12.52 -0.24 8.02
N ILE A 215 12.34 -1.31 8.79
CA ILE A 215 13.19 -2.52 8.76
C ILE A 215 12.77 -3.45 7.63
N GLY A 216 11.52 -3.85 7.62
CA GLY A 216 10.94 -4.79 6.64
C GLY A 216 10.60 -4.12 5.33
N GLY A 217 10.27 -2.83 5.37
CA GLY A 217 9.91 -2.08 4.18
C GLY A 217 9.27 -0.73 4.44
N LEU A 218 8.89 -0.11 3.33
CA LEU A 218 8.21 1.19 3.32
C LEU A 218 7.03 1.13 2.35
N ILE A 219 5.89 1.60 2.78
CA ILE A 219 4.72 1.90 1.94
C ILE A 219 4.55 3.41 1.91
N ASN A 220 4.71 4.03 0.75
CA ASN A 220 4.56 5.46 0.58
C ASN A 220 3.35 5.75 -0.32
N ILE A 221 2.35 6.40 0.23
CA ILE A 221 1.14 6.80 -0.46
C ILE A 221 1.38 8.20 -1.03
N ILE A 222 1.55 8.29 -2.34
CA ILE A 222 1.73 9.56 -3.04
C ILE A 222 0.36 10.11 -3.43
N THR A 223 0.05 11.32 -2.96
CA THR A 223 -1.20 12.00 -3.30
C THR A 223 -1.08 12.78 -4.60
N LYS A 224 -2.18 12.92 -5.34
CA LYS A 224 -2.25 13.71 -6.57
C LYS A 224 -1.78 15.14 -6.33
N SER A 225 -1.13 15.71 -7.33
CA SER A 225 -0.90 17.16 -7.36
C SER A 225 -2.22 17.88 -7.63
N PRO A 226 -2.56 18.94 -6.87
CA PRO A 226 -3.74 19.77 -7.16
C PRO A 226 -3.75 20.36 -8.58
N ASP A 227 -2.58 20.44 -9.23
CA ASP A 227 -2.43 20.94 -10.60
C ASP A 227 -2.91 19.96 -11.66
N LYS A 228 -2.85 18.66 -11.38
CA LYS A 228 -3.15 17.56 -12.32
C LYS A 228 -4.39 16.76 -11.94
N ALA A 229 -4.94 17.01 -10.76
CA ALA A 229 -6.11 16.30 -10.30
C ALA A 229 -7.38 16.76 -11.04
N PRO A 230 -8.37 15.87 -11.22
CA PRO A 230 -9.68 16.22 -11.78
C PRO A 230 -10.39 17.31 -10.95
N ALA A 231 -11.25 18.09 -11.61
CA ALA A 231 -12.08 19.08 -10.92
C ALA A 231 -13.04 18.42 -9.92
N PHE A 232 -13.56 17.24 -10.26
CA PHE A 232 -14.40 16.45 -9.36
C PHE A 232 -14.30 14.96 -9.67
N THR A 233 -14.28 14.13 -8.61
CA THR A 233 -14.37 12.66 -8.69
C THR A 233 -15.30 12.15 -7.61
N ALA A 234 -16.07 11.13 -7.94
CA ALA A 234 -16.87 10.38 -6.98
C ALA A 234 -16.73 8.88 -7.24
N ASN A 235 -16.60 8.09 -6.20
CA ASN A 235 -16.65 6.64 -6.23
C ASN A 235 -17.61 6.18 -5.14
N ILE A 236 -18.72 5.57 -5.53
CA ILE A 236 -19.77 5.12 -4.63
C ILE A 236 -19.90 3.62 -4.82
N MET A 237 -19.85 2.86 -3.75
CA MET A 237 -19.96 1.40 -3.74
C MET A 237 -20.89 0.94 -2.62
N ALA A 238 -21.69 -0.08 -2.92
CA ALA A 238 -22.48 -0.81 -1.95
C ALA A 238 -22.30 -2.32 -2.14
N THR A 239 -22.51 -3.08 -1.06
CA THR A 239 -22.43 -4.55 -1.08
C THR A 239 -23.72 -5.18 -0.58
N SER A 240 -23.91 -6.48 -0.89
CA SER A 240 -25.04 -7.28 -0.38
C SER A 240 -25.01 -7.48 1.16
N TRP A 241 -23.90 -7.16 1.80
CA TRP A 241 -23.76 -7.12 3.26
C TRP A 241 -24.15 -5.77 3.86
N GLN A 242 -24.71 -4.83 3.04
CA GLN A 242 -25.09 -3.47 3.46
C GLN A 242 -23.88 -2.62 3.88
N GLU A 243 -22.72 -2.86 3.27
CA GLU A 243 -21.59 -1.95 3.34
C GLU A 243 -21.78 -0.81 2.34
N TYR A 244 -21.58 0.41 2.76
CA TYR A 244 -21.68 1.61 1.93
C TYR A 244 -20.38 2.39 2.00
N ASN A 245 -19.76 2.62 0.85
CA ASN A 245 -18.56 3.46 0.76
C ASN A 245 -18.79 4.61 -0.23
N VAL A 246 -18.48 5.83 0.20
CA VAL A 246 -18.56 7.05 -0.60
C VAL A 246 -17.22 7.76 -0.51
N ASP A 247 -16.52 7.84 -1.63
CA ASP A 247 -15.21 8.49 -1.73
C ASP A 247 -15.32 9.62 -2.77
N LEU A 248 -15.21 10.86 -2.30
CA LEU A 248 -15.30 12.07 -3.10
C LEU A 248 -13.96 12.77 -3.15
N GLY A 249 -13.63 13.37 -4.29
CA GLY A 249 -12.41 14.14 -4.44
C GLY A 249 -12.56 15.24 -5.49
N GLY A 250 -11.72 16.27 -5.39
CA GLY A 250 -11.70 17.31 -6.41
C GLY A 250 -10.62 18.34 -6.19
N ALA A 251 -10.22 18.97 -7.28
CA ALA A 251 -9.24 20.06 -7.26
C ALA A 251 -9.86 21.36 -7.74
N PHE A 252 -9.57 22.46 -7.04
CA PHE A 252 -10.05 23.78 -7.39
C PHE A 252 -9.01 24.86 -7.05
N LYS A 253 -9.16 25.99 -7.69
CA LYS A 253 -8.28 27.15 -7.47
C LYS A 253 -8.85 28.05 -6.38
N ILE A 254 -7.96 28.52 -5.51
CA ILE A 254 -8.27 29.54 -4.50
C ILE A 254 -7.46 30.80 -4.90
N GLY A 255 -8.09 31.70 -5.60
CA GLY A 255 -7.40 32.84 -6.22
C GLY A 255 -6.37 32.42 -7.26
N ASN A 256 -5.33 33.23 -7.48
CA ASN A 256 -4.37 33.03 -8.58
C ASN A 256 -3.11 32.23 -8.15
N LYS A 257 -2.90 32.00 -6.85
CA LYS A 257 -1.64 31.46 -6.32
C LYS A 257 -1.78 30.14 -5.59
N VAL A 258 -3.00 29.73 -5.26
CA VAL A 258 -3.25 28.53 -4.47
C VAL A 258 -4.17 27.59 -5.21
N LYS A 259 -3.84 26.32 -5.21
CA LYS A 259 -4.72 25.24 -5.65
C LYS A 259 -4.96 24.28 -4.49
N SER A 260 -6.19 23.83 -4.36
CA SER A 260 -6.63 22.90 -3.34
C SER A 260 -7.00 21.56 -3.96
N LEU A 261 -6.62 20.47 -3.31
CA LEU A 261 -7.10 19.13 -3.55
C LEU A 261 -7.85 18.68 -2.29
N LEU A 262 -9.16 18.56 -2.39
CA LEU A 262 -10.03 18.14 -1.29
C LEU A 262 -10.52 16.72 -1.53
N GLY A 263 -10.59 15.92 -0.48
CA GLY A 263 -11.19 14.59 -0.50
C GLY A 263 -11.94 14.27 0.78
N VAL A 264 -13.01 13.50 0.62
CA VAL A 264 -13.84 12.98 1.71
C VAL A 264 -14.06 11.51 1.47
N ASP A 265 -13.77 10.69 2.45
CA ASP A 265 -14.12 9.27 2.51
C ASP A 265 -15.14 9.05 3.62
N TYR A 266 -16.23 8.37 3.29
CA TYR A 266 -17.27 7.96 4.22
C TYR A 266 -17.55 6.48 4.04
N TYR A 267 -17.45 5.72 5.15
CA TYR A 267 -17.76 4.30 5.18
C TYR A 267 -18.76 4.00 6.29
N ASN A 268 -19.77 3.20 5.97
CA ASN A 268 -20.78 2.75 6.92
C ASN A 268 -21.09 1.27 6.75
N PHE A 269 -20.99 0.53 7.83
CA PHE A 269 -21.43 -0.86 7.95
C PHE A 269 -22.04 -1.07 9.32
N GLN A 270 -23.37 -1.23 9.38
CA GLN A 270 -24.14 -1.36 10.62
C GLN A 270 -25.00 -2.63 10.67
N HIS A 271 -24.79 -3.55 9.71
CA HIS A 271 -25.52 -4.80 9.64
C HIS A 271 -24.79 -5.90 10.43
N LYS A 272 -25.40 -6.33 11.55
CA LYS A 272 -24.90 -7.46 12.33
C LYS A 272 -25.05 -8.75 11.53
N ALA A 273 -23.99 -9.49 11.35
CA ALA A 273 -23.96 -10.78 10.68
C ALA A 273 -23.27 -11.81 11.57
N ASP A 274 -23.87 -12.96 11.71
CA ASP A 274 -23.37 -14.17 12.36
C ASP A 274 -23.70 -15.34 11.45
N LYS A 275 -22.77 -15.72 10.56
CA LYS A 275 -22.93 -16.79 9.56
C LYS A 275 -22.42 -18.13 10.05
N ASN A 276 -21.60 -18.13 11.08
CA ASN A 276 -21.03 -19.32 11.69
C ASN A 276 -21.83 -19.80 12.92
N ASN A 277 -22.83 -19.02 13.36
CA ASN A 277 -23.71 -19.29 14.50
C ASN A 277 -22.96 -19.39 15.85
N ASP A 278 -21.89 -18.62 16.01
CA ASP A 278 -21.15 -18.54 17.29
C ASP A 278 -21.68 -17.46 18.22
N GLN A 279 -22.69 -16.68 17.77
CA GLN A 279 -23.37 -15.59 18.45
C GLN A 279 -22.51 -14.33 18.62
N PHE A 280 -21.39 -14.26 17.90
CA PHE A 280 -20.60 -13.05 17.73
C PHE A 280 -20.77 -12.46 16.33
N THR A 281 -20.45 -11.20 16.19
CA THR A 281 -20.45 -10.56 14.87
C THR A 281 -19.29 -11.07 14.04
N ASP A 282 -19.53 -11.62 12.84
CA ASP A 282 -18.49 -12.07 11.91
C ASP A 282 -17.54 -10.95 11.50
N VAL A 283 -18.07 -9.73 11.41
CA VAL A 283 -17.36 -8.52 10.97
C VAL A 283 -17.73 -7.35 11.86
N THR A 284 -16.75 -6.56 12.18
CA THR A 284 -16.89 -5.35 13.00
C THR A 284 -17.80 -4.33 12.32
N LEU A 285 -18.79 -3.84 13.04
CA LEU A 285 -19.60 -2.71 12.59
C LEU A 285 -18.77 -1.43 12.65
N GLN A 286 -18.90 -0.57 11.65
CA GLN A 286 -18.07 0.61 11.50
C GLN A 286 -18.86 1.79 10.97
N HIS A 287 -18.56 2.96 11.53
CA HIS A 287 -18.93 4.26 11.00
C HIS A 287 -17.68 5.11 10.95
N ARG A 288 -17.26 5.52 9.74
CA ARG A 288 -15.99 6.21 9.53
C ARG A 288 -16.17 7.42 8.61
N ILE A 289 -15.54 8.51 8.96
CA ILE A 289 -15.40 9.68 8.10
C ILE A 289 -13.96 10.18 8.10
N SER A 290 -13.46 10.54 6.93
CA SER A 290 -12.17 11.20 6.77
C SER A 290 -12.26 12.35 5.80
N VAL A 291 -11.63 13.45 6.14
CA VAL A 291 -11.51 14.63 5.29
C VAL A 291 -10.04 14.96 5.12
N PHE A 292 -9.60 15.08 3.88
CA PHE A 292 -8.23 15.45 3.53
C PHE A 292 -8.23 16.68 2.63
N ASN A 293 -7.36 17.65 2.93
CA ASN A 293 -7.15 18.81 2.06
C ASN A 293 -5.65 19.07 1.87
N LYS A 294 -5.22 19.22 0.62
CA LYS A 294 -3.84 19.57 0.26
C LYS A 294 -3.83 20.84 -0.55
N LEU A 295 -3.12 21.84 -0.05
CA LEU A 295 -2.89 23.11 -0.70
C LEU A 295 -1.53 23.10 -1.40
N SER A 296 -1.48 23.58 -2.63
CA SER A 296 -0.26 23.83 -3.41
C SER A 296 -0.15 25.30 -3.71
N PHE A 297 1.00 25.88 -3.41
CA PHE A 297 1.26 27.32 -3.55
C PHE A 297 2.17 27.56 -4.75
N LYS A 298 1.71 28.35 -5.72
CA LYS A 298 2.51 28.78 -6.87
C LYS A 298 3.63 29.72 -6.42
N ARG A 299 4.87 29.34 -6.70
CA ARG A 299 6.06 30.11 -6.31
C ARG A 299 6.97 30.38 -7.50
N LYS A 300 7.84 31.38 -7.36
CA LYS A 300 8.88 31.68 -8.37
C LYS A 300 9.80 30.46 -8.56
N LYS A 301 10.23 30.23 -9.81
CA LYS A 301 11.09 29.08 -10.20
C LYS A 301 10.48 27.72 -9.88
N ASP A 302 9.15 27.60 -9.88
CA ASP A 302 8.38 26.38 -9.60
C ASP A 302 8.80 25.63 -8.32
N ARG A 303 9.27 26.37 -7.32
CA ARG A 303 9.68 25.82 -6.03
C ARG A 303 8.49 25.21 -5.30
N VAL A 304 8.70 24.05 -4.75
CA VAL A 304 7.65 23.32 -4.01
C VAL A 304 7.23 24.08 -2.76
N ALA A 305 5.93 24.22 -2.56
CA ALA A 305 5.32 24.59 -1.29
C ALA A 305 3.93 23.95 -1.21
N THR A 306 3.78 23.05 -0.26
CA THR A 306 2.52 22.34 -0.01
C THR A 306 2.21 22.32 1.48
N LEU A 307 0.93 22.34 1.80
CA LEU A 307 0.40 22.15 3.15
C LEU A 307 -0.81 21.25 3.04
N ALA A 308 -0.86 20.17 3.81
CA ALA A 308 -2.00 19.29 3.84
C ALA A 308 -2.47 19.07 5.27
N GLY A 309 -3.77 18.84 5.45
CA GLY A 309 -4.40 18.45 6.69
C GLY A 309 -5.34 17.28 6.47
N ARG A 310 -5.40 16.36 7.42
CA ARG A 310 -6.38 15.27 7.48
C ARG A 310 -7.05 15.23 8.85
N TYR A 311 -8.33 15.02 8.81
CA TYR A 311 -9.13 14.62 9.97
C TYR A 311 -9.72 13.26 9.71
N PHE A 312 -9.66 12.38 10.72
CA PHE A 312 -10.21 11.02 10.66
C PHE A 312 -10.94 10.73 11.97
N TYR A 313 -12.16 10.23 11.84
CA TYR A 313 -12.97 9.71 12.94
C TYR A 313 -13.52 8.34 12.59
N GLU A 314 -13.47 7.41 13.54
CA GLU A 314 -14.06 6.09 13.43
C GLU A 314 -14.74 5.67 14.74
N ASP A 315 -15.94 5.11 14.60
CA ASP A 315 -16.69 4.38 15.63
C ASP A 315 -16.79 2.94 15.13
N ARG A 316 -16.14 2.02 15.84
CA ARG A 316 -16.02 0.61 15.49
C ARG A 316 -16.41 -0.24 16.68
N TRP A 317 -17.17 -1.31 16.44
CA TRP A 317 -17.43 -2.30 17.48
C TRP A 317 -17.75 -3.66 16.90
N GLY A 318 -17.46 -4.73 17.68
CA GLY A 318 -17.84 -6.12 17.44
C GLY A 318 -18.05 -6.85 18.75
N GLY A 319 -18.64 -8.03 18.72
CA GLY A 319 -18.90 -8.84 19.92
C GLY A 319 -20.19 -9.61 19.86
N ASP A 320 -20.76 -9.93 21.00
CA ASP A 320 -22.04 -10.65 21.15
C ASP A 320 -23.13 -9.98 20.32
N MET A 321 -23.93 -10.75 19.60
CA MET A 321 -25.01 -10.26 18.74
C MET A 321 -26.06 -9.40 19.47
N ARG A 322 -26.21 -9.57 20.77
CA ARG A 322 -27.10 -8.78 21.63
C ARG A 322 -26.46 -7.47 22.10
N TRP A 323 -25.12 -7.35 22.03
CA TRP A 323 -24.40 -6.19 22.52
C TRP A 323 -24.82 -4.91 21.78
N ASN A 324 -24.87 -3.82 22.54
CA ASN A 324 -25.05 -2.46 22.05
C ASN A 324 -24.30 -1.49 22.97
N LYS A 325 -24.32 -0.20 22.65
CA LYS A 325 -23.54 0.83 23.37
C LYS A 325 -23.88 0.97 24.87
N THR A 326 -25.03 0.47 25.33
CA THR A 326 -25.38 0.51 26.73
C THR A 326 -24.59 -0.49 27.57
N PHE A 327 -24.03 -1.52 26.95
CA PHE A 327 -23.18 -2.52 27.59
C PHE A 327 -21.67 -2.16 27.56
N ARG A 328 -21.32 -1.03 26.96
CA ARG A 328 -19.92 -0.62 26.79
C ARG A 328 -19.22 -0.40 28.13
N GLY A 329 -18.14 -1.15 28.38
CA GLY A 329 -17.39 -1.12 29.65
C GLY A 329 -18.07 -1.87 30.79
N GLY A 330 -19.19 -2.57 30.52
CA GLY A 330 -19.85 -3.46 31.47
C GLY A 330 -19.33 -4.89 31.37
N ASP A 331 -19.83 -5.77 32.26
CA ASP A 331 -19.41 -7.17 32.43
C ASP A 331 -20.50 -8.19 32.09
N SER A 332 -21.61 -7.76 31.50
CA SER A 332 -22.77 -8.65 31.26
C SER A 332 -22.82 -9.19 29.83
N LEU A 333 -22.32 -8.48 28.84
CA LEU A 333 -22.18 -8.91 27.45
C LEU A 333 -20.84 -8.44 26.89
N TYR A 334 -20.09 -9.34 26.29
CA TYR A 334 -18.80 -9.01 25.68
C TYR A 334 -18.97 -8.20 24.39
N GLY A 335 -18.19 -7.15 24.26
CA GLY A 335 -18.06 -6.38 23.04
C GLY A 335 -16.81 -5.53 23.09
N GLU A 336 -16.14 -5.41 21.96
CA GLU A 336 -14.99 -4.55 21.75
C GLU A 336 -15.45 -3.30 21.02
N SER A 337 -15.33 -2.14 21.65
CA SER A 337 -15.79 -0.86 21.12
C SER A 337 -14.66 0.16 21.10
N ILE A 338 -14.36 0.68 19.92
CA ILE A 338 -13.20 1.52 19.65
C ILE A 338 -13.66 2.82 19.00
N TYR A 339 -13.40 3.94 19.67
CA TYR A 339 -13.52 5.28 19.10
C TYR A 339 -12.13 5.81 18.78
N THR A 340 -11.90 6.17 17.52
CA THR A 340 -10.65 6.75 17.05
C THR A 340 -10.89 8.17 16.57
N ASN A 341 -10.06 9.10 17.03
CA ASN A 341 -10.02 10.49 16.58
C ASN A 341 -8.58 10.85 16.21
N ARG A 342 -8.36 11.32 14.98
CA ARG A 342 -7.03 11.57 14.48
C ARG A 342 -6.94 12.85 13.67
N TRP A 343 -5.92 13.65 13.97
CA TRP A 343 -5.55 14.85 13.23
C TRP A 343 -4.15 14.72 12.67
N GLU A 344 -3.98 15.17 11.45
CA GLU A 344 -2.69 15.18 10.78
C GLU A 344 -2.51 16.51 10.02
N VAL A 345 -1.33 17.08 10.16
CA VAL A 345 -0.88 18.22 9.35
C VAL A 345 0.48 17.86 8.78
N MET A 346 0.69 18.08 7.50
CA MET A 346 1.97 17.84 6.84
C MET A 346 2.24 18.87 5.77
N GLY A 347 3.51 19.10 5.49
CA GLY A 347 3.88 20.06 4.46
C GLY A 347 5.31 19.93 4.00
N GLN A 348 5.55 20.54 2.86
CA GLN A 348 6.87 20.66 2.28
C GLN A 348 7.10 22.09 1.77
N TYR A 349 8.28 22.62 2.05
CA TYR A 349 8.68 23.94 1.65
C TYR A 349 10.11 23.96 1.12
N GLN A 350 10.28 24.15 -0.19
CA GLN A 350 11.61 24.36 -0.77
C GLN A 350 12.11 25.77 -0.46
N LEU A 351 13.28 25.86 0.13
CA LEU A 351 13.88 27.13 0.54
C LEU A 351 14.18 28.03 -0.68
N PRO A 352 14.10 29.36 -0.51
CA PRO A 352 14.34 30.32 -1.60
C PRO A 352 15.85 30.62 -1.81
N VAL A 353 16.68 29.60 -1.68
CA VAL A 353 18.13 29.63 -1.91
C VAL A 353 18.48 29.03 -3.27
N GLU A 354 19.71 29.18 -3.74
CA GLU A 354 20.20 28.64 -5.00
C GLU A 354 20.33 27.10 -4.92
N GLU A 355 20.84 26.62 -3.81
CA GLU A 355 20.96 25.20 -3.51
C GLU A 355 19.55 24.57 -3.35
N LYS A 356 19.41 23.33 -3.78
CA LYS A 356 18.13 22.60 -3.63
C LYS A 356 17.98 22.10 -2.20
N MET A 357 17.38 22.93 -1.37
CA MET A 357 17.08 22.61 0.02
C MET A 357 15.56 22.60 0.24
N ALA A 358 15.07 21.62 0.97
CA ALA A 358 13.65 21.49 1.28
C ALA A 358 13.45 21.14 2.76
N LEU A 359 12.54 21.86 3.39
CA LEU A 359 12.00 21.53 4.71
C LEU A 359 10.73 20.73 4.51
N SER A 360 10.66 19.57 5.16
CA SER A 360 9.45 18.74 5.25
C SER A 360 9.06 18.64 6.71
N PHE A 361 7.77 18.66 7.00
CA PHE A 361 7.27 18.56 8.36
C PHE A 361 5.93 17.84 8.43
N SER A 362 5.68 17.19 9.55
CA SER A 362 4.37 16.65 9.91
C SER A 362 4.11 16.75 11.41
N ALA A 363 2.84 16.84 11.78
CA ALA A 363 2.36 16.75 13.14
C ALA A 363 1.10 15.89 13.14
N THR A 364 1.05 14.91 14.04
CA THR A 364 -0.09 14.01 14.17
C THR A 364 -0.53 13.91 15.62
N ARG A 365 -1.82 13.78 15.84
CA ARG A 365 -2.39 13.38 17.12
C ARG A 365 -3.38 12.27 16.86
N HIS A 366 -3.21 11.15 17.54
CA HIS A 366 -4.12 10.01 17.54
C HIS A 366 -4.64 9.80 18.94
N GLN A 367 -5.96 9.82 19.07
CA GLN A 367 -6.64 9.54 20.32
C GLN A 367 -7.53 8.32 20.13
N GLN A 368 -7.41 7.37 21.03
CA GLN A 368 -8.20 6.16 21.06
C GLN A 368 -8.92 6.06 22.41
N ASN A 369 -10.21 5.75 22.35
CA ASN A 369 -11.04 5.46 23.50
C ASN A 369 -11.70 4.11 23.24
N SER A 370 -11.16 3.06 23.85
CA SER A 370 -11.59 1.68 23.61
C SER A 370 -12.03 1.01 24.89
N TYR A 371 -12.91 0.03 24.73
CA TYR A 371 -13.22 -0.96 25.73
C TYR A 371 -13.18 -2.34 25.10
N TYR A 372 -12.41 -3.22 25.67
CA TYR A 372 -12.35 -4.65 25.35
C TYR A 372 -13.08 -5.38 26.46
N GLY A 373 -14.37 -5.65 26.28
CA GLY A 373 -15.26 -6.01 27.37
C GLY A 373 -15.35 -4.93 28.43
N ASN A 374 -14.92 -5.20 29.64
CA ASN A 374 -14.84 -4.22 30.75
C ASN A 374 -13.45 -3.56 30.88
N THR A 375 -12.47 -3.98 30.11
CA THR A 375 -11.11 -3.44 30.15
C THR A 375 -11.00 -2.17 29.31
N PRO A 376 -10.78 -0.99 29.92
CA PRO A 376 -10.59 0.25 29.17
C PRO A 376 -9.19 0.35 28.59
N TYR A 377 -9.10 0.95 27.41
CA TYR A 377 -7.84 1.42 26.83
C TYR A 377 -8.01 2.82 26.27
N MET A 378 -7.27 3.76 26.87
CA MET A 378 -7.33 5.20 26.55
C MET A 378 -5.96 5.65 26.09
N GLY A 379 -5.75 5.77 24.79
CA GLY A 379 -4.44 6.16 24.21
C GLY A 379 -4.45 7.58 23.65
N ASP A 380 -3.39 8.34 23.90
CA ASP A 380 -3.09 9.63 23.27
C ASP A 380 -1.64 9.61 22.74
N GLN A 381 -1.51 9.56 21.44
CA GLN A 381 -0.21 9.61 20.76
C GLN A 381 -0.06 10.93 19.99
N ARG A 382 1.08 11.58 20.12
CA ARG A 382 1.45 12.79 19.39
C ARG A 382 2.84 12.63 18.80
N ILE A 383 2.95 12.81 17.49
CA ILE A 383 4.22 12.76 16.78
C ILE A 383 4.39 14.07 16.01
N VAL A 384 5.52 14.74 16.23
CA VAL A 384 5.93 15.87 15.41
C VAL A 384 7.25 15.51 14.74
N PHE A 385 7.31 15.69 13.44
CA PHE A 385 8.49 15.40 12.63
C PHE A 385 8.86 16.61 11.79
N GLY A 386 10.14 16.91 11.74
CA GLY A 386 10.72 17.92 10.88
C GLY A 386 12.01 17.40 10.25
N GLN A 387 12.21 17.68 8.96
CA GLN A 387 13.40 17.26 8.24
C GLN A 387 13.83 18.32 7.23
N LEU A 388 15.08 18.76 7.32
CA LEU A 388 15.72 19.60 6.33
C LEU A 388 16.64 18.74 5.46
N VAL A 389 16.42 18.78 4.14
CA VAL A 389 17.17 17.99 3.15
C VAL A 389 17.91 18.94 2.22
N TRP A 390 19.18 18.68 2.00
CA TRP A 390 20.01 19.34 1.00
C TRP A 390 20.39 18.33 -0.09
N ASP A 391 19.96 18.62 -1.34
CA ASP A 391 20.20 17.81 -2.54
C ASP A 391 21.20 18.53 -3.45
N LYS A 392 22.42 17.99 -3.58
CA LYS A 392 23.51 18.60 -4.34
C LYS A 392 24.14 17.61 -5.31
N LYS A 393 24.28 18.05 -6.56
CA LYS A 393 25.08 17.35 -7.55
C LYS A 393 26.54 17.84 -7.47
N ILE A 394 27.49 16.91 -7.40
CA ILE A 394 28.93 17.19 -7.36
C ILE A 394 29.56 16.56 -8.62
N GLY A 395 29.92 17.42 -9.58
CA GLY A 395 30.35 16.97 -10.90
C GLY A 395 29.25 16.21 -11.64
N MET A 396 29.64 15.24 -12.46
CA MET A 396 28.71 14.39 -13.24
C MET A 396 28.44 13.04 -12.59
N SER A 397 29.20 12.66 -11.59
CA SER A 397 29.22 11.30 -11.06
C SER A 397 28.58 11.17 -9.67
N HIS A 398 28.53 12.24 -8.89
CA HIS A 398 28.05 12.20 -7.50
C HIS A 398 26.75 12.99 -7.34
N SER A 399 25.80 12.40 -6.63
CA SER A 399 24.57 13.07 -6.21
C SER A 399 24.41 12.92 -4.70
N LEU A 400 24.85 13.96 -3.99
CA LEU A 400 24.86 13.98 -2.53
C LEU A 400 23.49 14.42 -2.00
N LEU A 401 22.94 13.65 -1.06
CA LEU A 401 21.78 13.99 -0.27
C LEU A 401 22.18 14.00 1.21
N SER A 402 22.07 15.13 1.88
CA SER A 402 22.31 15.21 3.32
C SER A 402 21.14 15.87 4.01
N GLY A 403 20.96 15.59 5.28
CA GLY A 403 19.87 16.20 6.02
C GLY A 403 19.97 16.02 7.52
N ALA A 404 19.17 16.84 8.19
CA ALA A 404 18.92 16.76 9.62
C ALA A 404 17.42 16.54 9.84
N ALA A 405 17.10 15.65 10.76
CA ALA A 405 15.74 15.33 11.15
C ALA A 405 15.54 15.50 12.65
N LEU A 406 14.36 15.84 13.06
CA LEU A 406 13.93 15.91 14.45
C LEU A 406 12.58 15.24 14.57
N ARG A 407 12.47 14.24 15.46
CA ARG A 407 11.20 13.58 15.78
C ARG A 407 10.91 13.75 17.26
N TYR A 408 9.78 14.36 17.57
CA TYR A 408 9.20 14.36 18.90
C TYR A 408 8.14 13.28 18.96
N ASN A 409 8.17 12.45 20.02
CA ASN A 409 7.19 11.42 20.30
C ASN A 409 6.65 11.60 21.72
N TYR A 410 5.33 11.64 21.81
CA TYR A 410 4.59 11.54 23.08
C TYR A 410 3.61 10.39 22.95
N TYR A 411 3.59 9.52 23.95
CA TYR A 411 2.62 8.44 24.04
C TYR A 411 2.21 8.25 25.51
N ASP A 412 0.89 8.17 25.71
CA ASP A 412 0.26 8.01 27.02
C ASP A 412 -0.95 7.09 26.87
N ASP A 413 -1.08 6.13 27.78
CA ASP A 413 -2.24 5.26 27.90
C ASP A 413 -2.53 4.94 29.36
N ASN A 414 -3.55 4.14 29.64
CA ASN A 414 -3.89 3.70 30.99
C ASN A 414 -3.41 2.28 31.29
N SER A 415 -2.39 1.78 30.56
CA SER A 415 -1.82 0.45 30.75
C SER A 415 -0.54 0.47 31.58
N THR A 416 0.01 -0.72 31.81
CA THR A 416 1.30 -0.89 32.50
C THR A 416 2.48 -0.35 31.67
N ALA A 417 2.31 -0.10 30.36
CA ALA A 417 3.39 0.43 29.51
C ALA A 417 3.74 1.89 29.84
N THR A 418 2.77 2.68 30.30
CA THR A 418 2.95 4.09 30.67
C THR A 418 2.73 4.31 32.19
N THR A 419 2.84 3.26 32.98
CA THR A 419 2.74 3.33 34.43
C THR A 419 4.09 3.00 35.05
N ASP A 420 4.58 3.87 35.94
CA ASP A 420 5.73 3.57 36.77
C ASP A 420 5.38 2.44 37.76
N THR A 421 6.00 1.31 37.61
CA THR A 421 5.71 0.09 38.38
C THR A 421 6.01 0.20 39.88
N LEU A 422 6.89 1.13 40.28
CA LEU A 422 7.26 1.33 41.69
C LEU A 422 6.29 2.28 42.39
N THR A 423 5.85 3.32 41.71
CA THR A 423 5.03 4.38 42.31
C THR A 423 3.56 4.31 41.94
N GLY A 424 3.19 3.51 40.92
CA GLY A 424 1.86 3.43 40.37
C GLY A 424 1.39 4.73 39.67
N ARG A 425 2.32 5.66 39.40
CA ARG A 425 2.01 6.95 38.76
C ARG A 425 2.08 6.83 37.26
N ASN A 426 1.27 7.63 36.59
CA ASN A 426 1.37 7.77 35.13
C ASN A 426 2.74 8.33 34.72
N ASN A 427 3.40 7.66 33.78
CA ASN A 427 4.73 7.95 33.27
C ASN A 427 4.74 7.84 31.74
N PRO A 428 4.15 8.81 31.02
CA PRO A 428 4.07 8.76 29.57
C PRO A 428 5.43 8.81 28.88
N ASP A 429 5.56 8.12 27.77
CA ASP A 429 6.70 8.27 26.88
C ASP A 429 6.75 9.69 26.32
N ASN A 430 7.85 10.38 26.53
CA ASN A 430 8.03 11.76 26.10
C ASN A 430 9.49 12.01 25.74
N TYR A 431 9.81 11.99 24.44
CA TYR A 431 11.20 12.13 24.01
C TYR A 431 11.35 12.75 22.62
N ILE A 432 12.57 13.25 22.38
CA ILE A 432 13.00 13.82 21.10
C ILE A 432 14.15 12.97 20.55
N ILE A 433 14.07 12.63 19.27
CA ILE A 433 15.10 11.92 18.52
C ILE A 433 15.64 12.86 17.43
N PRO A 434 16.79 13.52 17.66
CA PRO A 434 17.52 14.16 16.58
C PRO A 434 18.24 13.12 15.73
N GLY A 435 18.27 13.36 14.41
CA GLY A 435 18.93 12.48 13.46
C GLY A 435 19.68 13.27 12.38
N LEU A 436 20.78 12.71 11.92
CA LEU A 436 21.56 13.23 10.80
C LEU A 436 21.75 12.11 9.79
N PHE A 437 21.66 12.44 8.50
CA PHE A 437 21.91 11.46 7.45
C PHE A 437 22.68 12.05 6.28
N LEU A 438 23.45 11.18 5.64
CA LEU A 438 24.23 11.46 4.45
C LEU A 438 24.09 10.29 3.48
N GLN A 439 23.81 10.59 2.22
CA GLN A 439 23.73 9.59 1.16
C GLN A 439 24.43 10.15 -0.08
N ASP A 440 25.26 9.33 -0.72
CA ASP A 440 25.82 9.63 -2.04
C ASP A 440 25.40 8.56 -3.07
N GLU A 441 24.87 9.01 -4.17
CA GLU A 441 24.65 8.18 -5.35
C GLU A 441 25.83 8.42 -6.30
N TRP A 442 26.75 7.47 -6.33
CA TRP A 442 27.96 7.51 -7.13
C TRP A 442 27.80 6.72 -8.43
N LYS A 443 27.67 7.45 -9.53
CA LYS A 443 27.63 6.89 -10.88
C LYS A 443 29.04 6.55 -11.34
N LEU A 444 29.42 5.28 -11.20
CA LEU A 444 30.75 4.79 -11.61
C LEU A 444 30.92 4.86 -13.13
N ASN A 445 29.86 4.50 -13.87
CA ASN A 445 29.78 4.58 -15.32
C ASN A 445 28.31 4.50 -15.76
N ALA A 446 28.04 4.39 -17.07
CA ALA A 446 26.68 4.32 -17.62
C ALA A 446 25.86 3.11 -17.09
N ARG A 447 26.53 2.02 -16.66
CA ARG A 447 25.88 0.77 -16.25
C ARG A 447 25.88 0.55 -14.74
N HIS A 448 26.82 1.13 -14.00
CA HIS A 448 27.00 0.88 -12.58
C HIS A 448 26.76 2.15 -11.74
N LEU A 449 25.85 2.03 -10.80
CA LEU A 449 25.53 3.06 -9.79
C LEU A 449 25.67 2.43 -8.40
N VAL A 450 26.39 3.08 -7.53
CA VAL A 450 26.54 2.70 -6.11
C VAL A 450 25.89 3.78 -5.27
N LEU A 451 25.08 3.40 -4.31
CA LEU A 451 24.53 4.27 -3.29
C LEU A 451 25.19 3.90 -1.95
N LEU A 452 25.76 4.89 -1.28
CA LEU A 452 26.28 4.78 0.08
C LEU A 452 25.47 5.70 0.97
N GLY A 453 24.98 5.19 2.07
CA GLY A 453 24.19 5.94 3.04
C GLY A 453 24.61 5.66 4.47
N LEU A 454 24.57 6.68 5.30
CA LEU A 454 24.77 6.59 6.74
C LEU A 454 23.78 7.50 7.44
N ARG A 455 23.14 6.98 8.47
CA ARG A 455 22.29 7.75 9.36
C ARG A 455 22.71 7.54 10.81
N TYR A 456 22.64 8.59 11.60
CA TYR A 456 22.81 8.59 13.04
C TYR A 456 21.58 9.19 13.69
N ASP A 457 20.93 8.46 14.59
CA ASP A 457 19.86 8.92 15.45
C ASP A 457 20.30 8.85 16.91
N HIS A 458 19.94 9.84 17.73
CA HIS A 458 20.20 9.84 19.15
C HIS A 458 18.92 9.69 19.95
N HIS A 459 18.74 8.54 20.60
CA HIS A 459 17.60 8.27 21.48
C HIS A 459 18.02 8.54 22.94
N PRO A 460 17.21 9.23 23.76
CA PRO A 460 17.60 9.60 25.11
C PRO A 460 17.92 8.38 25.99
N VAL A 461 17.19 7.28 25.86
CA VAL A 461 17.40 6.03 26.60
C VAL A 461 18.46 5.17 25.92
N HIS A 462 18.29 4.86 24.63
CA HIS A 462 19.13 3.89 23.88
C HIS A 462 20.37 4.50 23.25
N LYS A 463 20.64 5.80 23.48
CA LYS A 463 21.83 6.54 23.02
C LYS A 463 21.95 6.60 21.49
N GLY A 464 23.15 6.52 20.96
CA GLY A 464 23.45 6.65 19.53
C GLY A 464 23.16 5.38 18.75
N ILE A 465 22.42 5.50 17.65
CA ILE A 465 22.06 4.40 16.76
C ILE A 465 22.58 4.75 15.36
N PHE A 466 23.47 3.92 14.82
CA PHE A 466 24.00 4.06 13.46
C PHE A 466 23.31 3.10 12.51
N THR A 467 22.96 3.62 11.34
CA THR A 467 22.22 2.86 10.30
C THR A 467 22.91 3.00 8.96
N PRO A 468 23.98 2.23 8.68
CA PRO A 468 24.65 2.19 7.39
C PRO A 468 23.81 1.48 6.34
N ARG A 469 23.94 1.90 5.08
CA ARG A 469 23.28 1.33 3.91
C ARG A 469 24.20 1.38 2.70
N ILE A 470 24.18 0.32 1.90
CA ILE A 470 24.80 0.26 0.59
C ILE A 470 23.80 -0.31 -0.42
N ALA A 471 23.77 0.27 -1.60
CA ALA A 471 23.05 -0.32 -2.73
C ALA A 471 23.92 -0.26 -3.97
N TRP A 472 23.92 -1.34 -4.75
CA TRP A 472 24.58 -1.40 -6.04
C TRP A 472 23.56 -1.78 -7.10
N LYS A 473 23.53 -0.99 -8.17
CA LYS A 473 22.71 -1.23 -9.35
C LYS A 473 23.61 -1.49 -10.54
N TRP A 474 23.32 -2.56 -11.25
CA TRP A 474 23.93 -2.90 -12.52
C TRP A 474 22.87 -2.94 -13.63
N SER A 475 22.94 -2.00 -14.57
CA SER A 475 22.13 -1.97 -15.77
C SER A 475 22.82 -2.81 -16.85
N LEU A 476 22.38 -4.06 -17.01
CA LEU A 476 22.90 -4.96 -18.04
C LEU A 476 22.48 -4.46 -19.43
N SER A 477 21.26 -3.90 -19.51
CA SER A 477 20.71 -3.18 -20.67
C SER A 477 19.67 -2.16 -20.19
N ASP A 478 19.04 -1.41 -21.09
CA ASP A 478 17.95 -0.48 -20.78
C ASP A 478 16.70 -1.19 -20.22
N ARG A 479 16.64 -2.52 -20.33
CA ARG A 479 15.51 -3.36 -19.92
C ARG A 479 15.88 -4.44 -18.91
N GLN A 480 17.16 -4.54 -18.55
CA GLN A 480 17.67 -5.52 -17.61
C GLN A 480 18.44 -4.81 -16.50
N VAL A 481 18.00 -4.98 -15.27
CA VAL A 481 18.62 -4.34 -14.12
C VAL A 481 18.75 -5.37 -12.99
N PHE A 482 19.96 -5.45 -12.48
CA PHE A 482 20.27 -6.17 -11.24
C PHE A 482 20.57 -5.18 -10.13
N ARG A 483 20.08 -5.47 -8.91
CA ARG A 483 20.32 -4.66 -7.72
C ARG A 483 20.70 -5.52 -6.53
N LEU A 484 21.65 -5.04 -5.76
CA LEU A 484 22.00 -5.55 -4.44
C LEU A 484 21.84 -4.41 -3.44
N ASN A 485 21.08 -4.63 -2.38
CA ASN A 485 20.94 -3.71 -1.28
C ASN A 485 21.33 -4.42 0.00
N ALA A 486 22.11 -3.74 0.86
CA ALA A 486 22.41 -4.20 2.21
C ALA A 486 22.36 -3.02 3.17
N GLY A 487 21.94 -3.26 4.40
CA GLY A 487 21.86 -2.21 5.42
C GLY A 487 21.37 -2.76 6.74
N THR A 488 21.46 -1.91 7.75
CA THR A 488 20.90 -2.19 9.07
C THR A 488 19.56 -1.50 9.24
N GLY A 489 18.74 -2.04 10.12
CA GLY A 489 17.50 -1.43 10.56
C GLY A 489 17.40 -1.47 12.08
N PHE A 490 16.61 -0.55 12.62
CA PHE A 490 16.30 -0.53 14.05
C PHE A 490 14.87 -0.11 14.31
N ARG A 491 14.34 -0.50 15.46
CA ARG A 491 13.05 -0.06 15.96
C ARG A 491 13.10 0.12 17.47
N VAL A 492 12.55 1.23 17.96
CA VAL A 492 12.25 1.42 19.36
C VAL A 492 10.78 1.04 19.55
N VAL A 493 10.55 0.04 20.39
CA VAL A 493 9.21 -0.57 20.54
C VAL A 493 8.35 0.25 21.47
N SER A 494 7.08 0.40 21.09
CA SER A 494 6.00 0.93 21.93
C SER A 494 4.91 -0.16 22.02
N LEU A 495 4.93 -0.95 23.08
CA LEU A 495 4.27 -2.26 23.18
C LEU A 495 2.79 -2.26 22.84
N PHE A 496 1.96 -1.56 23.61
CA PHE A 496 0.50 -1.69 23.48
C PHE A 496 -0.10 -0.88 22.33
N THR A 497 0.69 -0.10 21.65
CA THR A 497 0.28 0.50 20.39
C THR A 497 0.14 -0.54 19.28
N GLU A 498 0.81 -1.66 19.39
CA GLU A 498 1.01 -2.64 18.34
C GLU A 498 0.30 -3.97 18.62
N ASP A 499 0.26 -4.40 19.88
CA ASP A 499 -0.35 -5.67 20.30
C ASP A 499 -1.65 -5.43 21.09
N HIS A 500 -2.75 -5.19 20.37
CA HIS A 500 -4.06 -5.01 20.99
C HIS A 500 -4.64 -6.30 21.55
N ALA A 501 -4.19 -7.45 21.08
CA ALA A 501 -4.62 -8.74 21.61
C ALA A 501 -4.27 -8.91 23.08
N ALA A 502 -3.18 -8.30 23.53
CA ALA A 502 -2.80 -8.26 24.92
C ALA A 502 -3.80 -7.51 25.81
N LEU A 503 -4.62 -6.62 25.23
CA LEU A 503 -5.53 -5.75 25.96
C LEU A 503 -6.96 -6.32 26.10
N THR A 504 -7.24 -7.48 25.55
CA THR A 504 -8.58 -8.10 25.61
C THR A 504 -9.01 -8.49 27.03
N GLY A 505 -8.10 -8.41 28.01
CA GLY A 505 -8.34 -8.82 29.40
C GLY A 505 -8.36 -10.34 29.64
N ALA A 506 -8.18 -11.11 28.57
CA ALA A 506 -8.13 -12.58 28.68
C ALA A 506 -6.89 -13.07 29.43
N ARG A 507 -5.78 -12.31 29.35
CA ARG A 507 -4.52 -12.61 30.03
C ARG A 507 -3.93 -11.37 30.68
N ALA A 508 -3.26 -11.52 31.81
CA ALA A 508 -2.45 -10.45 32.40
C ALA A 508 -1.22 -10.17 31.52
N VAL A 509 -0.69 -8.96 31.59
CA VAL A 509 0.50 -8.56 30.81
C VAL A 509 1.60 -8.13 31.74
N GLU A 510 2.81 -8.66 31.55
CA GLU A 510 4.01 -8.29 32.30
C GLU A 510 5.16 -7.91 31.38
N ILE A 511 5.92 -6.89 31.82
CA ILE A 511 7.19 -6.51 31.24
C ILE A 511 8.25 -6.76 32.31
N ARG A 512 9.06 -7.80 32.15
CA ARG A 512 9.99 -8.25 33.22
C ARG A 512 11.38 -7.65 33.16
N GLU A 513 11.71 -6.97 32.06
CA GLU A 513 13.03 -6.40 31.83
C GLU A 513 12.97 -5.12 31.01
N SER A 514 14.05 -4.35 30.99
CA SER A 514 14.17 -3.22 30.07
C SER A 514 14.22 -3.71 28.63
N LEU A 515 13.34 -3.20 27.78
CA LEU A 515 13.27 -3.58 26.38
C LEU A 515 14.29 -2.79 25.57
N ASP A 516 15.22 -3.49 24.93
CA ASP A 516 16.24 -2.90 24.06
C ASP A 516 15.69 -2.68 22.64
N PRO A 517 16.25 -1.71 21.88
CA PRO A 517 15.86 -1.53 20.49
C PRO A 517 16.09 -2.80 19.69
N GLU A 518 15.11 -3.14 18.88
CA GLU A 518 15.30 -4.21 17.91
C GLU A 518 16.30 -3.76 16.84
N ARG A 519 17.16 -4.70 16.42
CA ARG A 519 18.21 -4.44 15.43
C ARG A 519 18.30 -5.55 14.42
N SER A 520 18.44 -5.17 13.17
CA SER A 520 18.54 -6.14 12.07
C SER A 520 19.65 -5.81 11.09
N TYR A 521 20.17 -6.86 10.44
CA TYR A 521 21.02 -6.81 9.25
C TYR A 521 20.20 -7.37 8.07
N ASN A 522 20.15 -6.63 6.98
CA ASN A 522 19.30 -6.96 5.87
C ASN A 522 20.09 -6.96 4.56
N VAL A 523 19.84 -7.96 3.72
CA VAL A 523 20.37 -8.05 2.36
C VAL A 523 19.22 -8.36 1.41
N ASN A 524 19.17 -7.64 0.29
CA ASN A 524 18.15 -7.80 -0.75
C ASN A 524 18.81 -7.88 -2.12
N LEU A 525 18.46 -8.88 -2.90
CA LEU A 525 18.81 -9.02 -4.32
C LEU A 525 17.54 -8.80 -5.14
N ASN A 526 17.66 -8.08 -6.26
CA ASN A 526 16.54 -7.88 -7.18
C ASN A 526 17.04 -7.95 -8.62
N TYR A 527 16.29 -8.62 -9.47
CA TYR A 527 16.52 -8.67 -10.91
C TYR A 527 15.23 -8.39 -11.65
N ILE A 528 15.28 -7.42 -12.56
CA ILE A 528 14.17 -7.07 -13.44
C ILE A 528 14.59 -7.26 -14.89
N HIS A 529 13.74 -7.94 -15.67
CA HIS A 529 13.88 -8.06 -17.11
C HIS A 529 12.55 -7.81 -17.80
N SER A 530 12.54 -6.90 -18.77
CA SER A 530 11.38 -6.61 -19.62
C SER A 530 11.64 -7.02 -21.05
N PHE A 531 10.83 -7.91 -21.56
CA PHE A 531 10.77 -8.32 -22.94
C PHE A 531 9.70 -7.54 -23.67
N ARG A 532 9.93 -7.22 -24.93
CA ARG A 532 8.96 -6.52 -25.78
C ARG A 532 8.98 -7.06 -27.18
N TRP A 533 7.81 -7.43 -27.68
CA TRP A 533 7.55 -7.88 -29.05
C TRP A 533 6.28 -7.17 -29.54
N ASP A 534 6.37 -6.35 -30.56
CA ASP A 534 5.24 -5.60 -31.12
C ASP A 534 4.26 -5.06 -30.05
N ASP A 535 3.09 -5.66 -29.93
CA ASP A 535 2.03 -5.31 -28.99
C ASP A 535 2.09 -6.11 -27.66
N ILE A 536 3.08 -7.02 -27.53
CA ILE A 536 3.25 -7.86 -26.33
C ILE A 536 4.39 -7.31 -25.47
N SER A 537 4.17 -7.23 -24.18
CA SER A 537 5.22 -7.01 -23.18
C SER A 537 5.14 -8.04 -22.06
N LEU A 538 6.29 -8.57 -21.68
CA LEU A 538 6.46 -9.47 -20.53
C LEU A 538 7.52 -8.87 -19.62
N SER A 539 7.19 -8.68 -18.36
CA SER A 539 8.13 -8.22 -17.33
C SER A 539 8.25 -9.28 -16.25
N VAL A 540 9.47 -9.59 -15.87
CA VAL A 540 9.82 -10.51 -14.79
C VAL A 540 10.57 -9.70 -13.74
N ASP A 541 10.09 -9.71 -12.51
CA ASP A 541 10.72 -9.07 -11.34
C ASP A 541 10.92 -10.14 -10.27
N ALA A 542 12.18 -10.53 -10.05
CA ALA A 542 12.57 -11.53 -9.07
C ALA A 542 13.36 -10.87 -7.93
N SER A 543 13.03 -11.18 -6.70
CA SER A 543 13.74 -10.67 -5.53
C SER A 543 13.99 -11.79 -4.52
N ALA A 544 15.16 -11.75 -3.86
CA ALA A 544 15.49 -12.60 -2.73
C ALA A 544 15.96 -11.72 -1.57
N TRP A 545 15.60 -12.10 -0.35
CA TRP A 545 15.98 -11.35 0.85
C TRP A 545 16.47 -12.25 1.96
N TYR A 546 17.27 -11.65 2.84
CA TYR A 546 17.64 -12.20 4.13
C TYR A 546 17.69 -11.07 5.15
N SER A 547 16.89 -11.19 6.20
CA SER A 547 16.87 -10.27 7.36
C SER A 547 17.20 -11.06 8.61
N TYR A 548 18.21 -10.62 9.35
CA TYR A 548 18.69 -11.25 10.58
C TYR A 548 18.56 -10.26 11.72
N PHE A 549 17.85 -10.63 12.77
CA PHE A 549 17.64 -9.82 13.97
C PHE A 549 18.55 -10.30 15.09
N THR A 550 19.33 -9.40 15.63
CA THR A 550 20.17 -9.64 16.82
C THR A 550 19.43 -9.40 18.12
N ASN A 551 18.36 -8.60 18.07
CA ASN A 551 17.38 -8.45 19.12
C ASN A 551 16.00 -8.26 18.49
N GLN A 552 14.97 -8.85 19.09
CA GLN A 552 13.58 -8.68 18.80
C GLN A 552 12.80 -8.72 20.11
N ILE A 553 11.78 -7.89 20.24
CA ILE A 553 10.85 -7.98 21.37
C ILE A 553 9.83 -9.05 21.05
N ILE A 554 9.65 -9.96 21.98
CA ILE A 554 8.70 -11.07 21.82
C ILE A 554 7.65 -11.04 22.93
N ALA A 555 6.43 -11.38 22.55
CA ALA A 555 5.38 -11.74 23.47
C ALA A 555 5.42 -13.26 23.70
N ASP A 556 5.67 -13.69 24.91
CA ASP A 556 5.66 -15.10 25.31
C ASP A 556 4.24 -15.49 25.73
N TYR A 557 3.56 -16.17 24.83
CA TYR A 557 2.20 -16.72 25.02
C TYR A 557 2.20 -18.17 25.49
N ASP A 558 3.38 -18.82 25.45
CA ASP A 558 3.49 -20.28 25.59
C ASP A 558 3.90 -20.69 27.01
N SER A 559 4.53 -19.81 27.78
CA SER A 559 5.08 -20.12 29.13
C SER A 559 4.02 -20.14 30.23
N ASP A 560 2.95 -19.34 30.11
CA ASP A 560 1.88 -19.27 31.11
C ASP A 560 0.55 -19.00 30.38
N PRO A 561 -0.49 -19.82 30.58
CA PRO A 561 -1.77 -19.64 29.90
C PRO A 561 -2.54 -18.37 30.34
N ASN A 562 -2.20 -17.78 31.49
CA ASN A 562 -2.88 -16.60 32.02
C ASN A 562 -2.07 -15.31 31.86
N LEU A 563 -0.86 -15.40 31.28
CA LEU A 563 0.10 -14.31 31.25
C LEU A 563 0.72 -14.16 29.86
N ILE A 564 0.92 -12.93 29.47
CA ILE A 564 1.74 -12.55 28.31
C ILE A 564 2.97 -11.84 28.84
N VAL A 565 4.16 -12.41 28.63
CA VAL A 565 5.41 -11.80 29.09
C VAL A 565 6.13 -11.18 27.90
N TYR A 566 6.34 -9.87 27.94
CA TYR A 566 7.18 -9.18 26.97
C TYR A 566 8.64 -9.17 27.44
N LYS A 567 9.51 -9.62 26.56
CA LYS A 567 10.97 -9.73 26.83
C LYS A 567 11.80 -9.56 25.56
N ASN A 568 13.08 -9.29 25.73
CA ASN A 568 14.07 -9.36 24.66
C ASN A 568 14.28 -10.83 24.24
N LEU A 569 14.48 -11.06 22.96
CA LEU A 569 14.74 -12.41 22.42
C LEU A 569 16.10 -12.92 22.88
N ASP A 570 16.15 -13.98 23.68
CA ASP A 570 17.39 -14.72 24.00
C ASP A 570 17.78 -15.65 22.83
N GLY A 571 18.34 -15.05 21.78
CA GLY A 571 18.68 -15.78 20.58
C GLY A 571 18.73 -14.89 19.33
N TYR A 572 18.08 -15.32 18.26
CA TYR A 572 17.96 -14.53 17.03
C TYR A 572 16.65 -14.82 16.32
N ALA A 573 16.23 -13.86 15.49
CA ALA A 573 15.15 -14.11 14.53
C ALA A 573 15.66 -13.89 13.10
N ALA A 574 15.05 -14.57 12.15
CA ALA A 574 15.39 -14.43 10.74
C ALA A 574 14.18 -14.53 9.85
N SER A 575 14.16 -13.69 8.82
CA SER A 575 13.26 -13.81 7.66
C SER A 575 14.07 -13.93 6.39
N LYS A 576 13.83 -14.95 5.59
CA LYS A 576 14.44 -15.13 4.28
C LYS A 576 13.42 -15.66 3.28
N GLY A 577 13.60 -15.30 2.03
CA GLY A 577 12.68 -15.78 1.01
C GLY A 577 12.99 -15.28 -0.38
N PHE A 578 12.07 -15.61 -1.27
CA PHE A 578 12.12 -15.30 -2.69
C PHE A 578 10.73 -14.88 -3.15
N THR A 579 10.67 -13.80 -3.95
CA THR A 579 9.47 -13.38 -4.67
C THR A 579 9.72 -13.38 -6.16
N LEU A 580 8.71 -13.78 -6.92
CA LEU A 580 8.68 -13.68 -8.37
C LEU A 580 7.37 -13.01 -8.79
N ASN A 581 7.46 -11.91 -9.51
CA ASN A 581 6.34 -11.24 -10.14
C ASN A 581 6.48 -11.32 -11.65
N VAL A 582 5.41 -11.67 -12.34
CA VAL A 582 5.34 -11.73 -13.79
C VAL A 582 4.18 -10.87 -14.26
N GLU A 583 4.48 -9.85 -15.05
CA GLU A 583 3.48 -8.99 -15.69
C GLU A 583 3.49 -9.27 -17.21
N PHE A 584 2.33 -9.63 -17.74
CA PHE A 584 2.11 -9.87 -19.15
C PHE A 584 1.04 -8.91 -19.68
N ASN A 585 1.35 -8.19 -20.76
CA ASN A 585 0.39 -7.31 -21.43
C ASN A 585 0.36 -7.65 -22.92
N LYS A 586 -0.85 -7.71 -23.50
CA LYS A 586 -1.05 -7.82 -24.95
C LYS A 586 -1.92 -6.66 -25.42
N GLY A 587 -1.26 -5.68 -26.03
CA GLY A 587 -1.88 -4.41 -26.40
C GLY A 587 -2.54 -3.75 -25.19
N HIS A 588 -3.73 -3.23 -25.42
CA HIS A 588 -4.58 -2.63 -24.39
C HIS A 588 -5.74 -3.55 -23.94
N ARG A 589 -5.81 -4.78 -24.51
CA ARG A 589 -6.93 -5.69 -24.26
C ARG A 589 -6.71 -6.64 -23.11
N PHE A 590 -5.52 -7.13 -22.95
CA PHE A 590 -5.23 -8.14 -21.94
C PHE A 590 -4.04 -7.72 -21.07
N LYS A 591 -4.25 -7.74 -19.76
CA LYS A 591 -3.20 -7.55 -18.76
C LYS A 591 -3.32 -8.63 -17.69
N ALA A 592 -2.21 -9.31 -17.40
CA ALA A 592 -2.10 -10.26 -16.30
C ALA A 592 -0.89 -9.91 -15.44
N LEU A 593 -1.07 -9.90 -14.15
CA LEU A 593 -0.01 -9.82 -13.14
C LEU A 593 -0.19 -11.03 -12.23
N ALA A 594 0.85 -11.81 -12.07
CA ALA A 594 0.88 -12.94 -11.14
C ALA A 594 2.17 -12.88 -10.31
N GLY A 595 2.06 -13.23 -9.05
CA GLY A 595 3.18 -13.24 -8.13
C GLY A 595 3.17 -14.44 -7.21
N VAL A 596 4.35 -14.95 -6.87
CA VAL A 596 4.58 -16.02 -5.89
C VAL A 596 5.62 -15.57 -4.90
N THR A 597 5.40 -15.85 -3.64
CA THR A 597 6.35 -15.64 -2.53
C THR A 597 6.57 -16.96 -1.81
N ILE A 598 7.83 -17.30 -1.55
CA ILE A 598 8.24 -18.43 -0.70
C ILE A 598 9.12 -17.86 0.39
N GLN A 599 8.83 -18.20 1.66
CA GLN A 599 9.52 -17.60 2.78
C GLN A 599 9.71 -18.56 3.96
N ASP A 600 10.80 -18.34 4.67
CA ASP A 600 11.09 -18.97 5.96
C ASP A 600 11.35 -17.89 6.99
N VAL A 601 10.40 -17.74 7.91
CA VAL A 601 10.46 -16.79 9.03
C VAL A 601 10.49 -17.60 10.31
N HIS A 602 11.46 -17.36 11.15
CA HIS A 602 11.59 -18.07 12.43
C HIS A 602 12.32 -17.23 13.47
N LYS A 603 11.99 -17.48 14.73
CA LYS A 603 12.80 -17.11 15.89
C LYS A 603 13.47 -18.37 16.44
N SER A 604 14.67 -18.20 16.98
CA SER A 604 15.47 -19.24 17.60
C SER A 604 15.82 -18.81 19.02
N GLU A 605 15.24 -19.50 20.00
CA GLU A 605 15.44 -19.22 21.43
C GLU A 605 16.10 -20.42 22.11
N LYS A 606 16.85 -20.18 23.20
CA LYS A 606 17.35 -21.27 24.04
C LYS A 606 16.24 -21.74 24.98
N ASN A 607 15.98 -23.03 25.00
CA ASN A 607 15.11 -23.62 26.01
C ASN A 607 15.83 -23.72 27.38
N GLY A 608 15.09 -24.06 28.43
CA GLY A 608 15.64 -24.24 29.78
C GLY A 608 16.78 -25.27 29.90
N ALA A 609 16.99 -26.12 28.89
CA ALA A 609 18.09 -27.07 28.77
C ALA A 609 19.30 -26.51 27.96
N GLY A 610 19.23 -25.25 27.51
CA GLY A 610 20.26 -24.59 26.71
C GLY A 610 20.27 -24.96 25.22
N HIS A 611 19.32 -25.77 24.74
CA HIS A 611 19.23 -26.11 23.34
C HIS A 611 18.46 -25.03 22.57
N SER A 612 18.95 -24.67 21.38
CA SER A 612 18.27 -23.72 20.48
C SER A 612 17.04 -24.36 19.81
N VAL A 613 15.88 -23.79 20.05
CA VAL A 613 14.60 -24.22 19.46
C VAL A 613 14.16 -23.19 18.45
N LYS A 614 13.87 -23.64 17.21
CA LYS A 614 13.35 -22.78 16.15
C LYS A 614 11.83 -22.85 16.13
N THR A 615 11.20 -21.70 16.22
CA THR A 615 9.73 -21.53 16.14
C THR A 615 9.37 -20.57 15.02
N ARG A 616 8.31 -20.90 14.26
CA ARG A 616 7.70 -20.00 13.30
C ARG A 616 6.72 -19.07 14.04
N PRO A 617 6.68 -17.76 13.76
CA PRO A 617 5.64 -16.89 14.27
C PRO A 617 4.24 -17.41 13.87
N VAL A 618 3.26 -17.16 14.74
CA VAL A 618 1.86 -17.49 14.44
C VAL A 618 1.39 -16.66 13.22
N LEU A 619 0.37 -17.16 12.54
CA LEU A 619 -0.27 -16.51 11.39
C LEU A 619 0.70 -16.16 10.23
N THR A 620 1.84 -16.85 10.12
CA THR A 620 2.82 -16.61 9.06
C THR A 620 2.92 -17.81 8.12
N GLU A 621 2.57 -17.61 6.85
CA GLU A 621 2.60 -18.61 5.79
C GLU A 621 4.03 -18.93 5.32
N LYS A 622 4.24 -20.12 4.77
CA LYS A 622 5.48 -20.51 4.09
C LYS A 622 5.54 -20.04 2.63
N TRP A 623 4.38 -19.92 2.01
CA TRP A 623 4.26 -19.50 0.63
C TRP A 623 2.91 -18.83 0.40
N SER A 624 2.89 -17.92 -0.56
CA SER A 624 1.67 -17.25 -1.00
C SER A 624 1.73 -16.95 -2.49
N GLY A 625 0.58 -16.76 -3.10
CA GLY A 625 0.45 -16.35 -4.48
C GLY A 625 -0.64 -15.30 -4.64
N THR A 626 -0.47 -14.41 -5.60
CA THR A 626 -1.47 -13.40 -5.96
C THR A 626 -1.60 -13.32 -7.48
N TRP A 627 -2.77 -12.96 -7.96
CA TRP A 627 -2.99 -12.69 -9.38
C TRP A 627 -4.02 -11.60 -9.61
N THR A 628 -3.85 -10.94 -10.75
CA THR A 628 -4.78 -9.93 -11.27
C THR A 628 -4.82 -10.07 -12.77
N ILE A 629 -5.95 -10.45 -13.34
CA ILE A 629 -6.15 -10.65 -14.77
C ILE A 629 -7.26 -9.71 -15.24
N SER A 630 -6.99 -8.95 -16.28
CA SER A 630 -7.92 -8.00 -16.88
C SER A 630 -8.08 -8.24 -18.36
N TYR A 631 -9.32 -8.23 -18.83
CA TYR A 631 -9.66 -8.30 -20.24
C TYR A 631 -10.63 -7.18 -20.62
N THR A 632 -10.22 -6.36 -21.57
CA THR A 632 -11.00 -5.20 -22.04
C THR A 632 -11.56 -5.47 -23.43
N LEU A 633 -12.85 -5.22 -23.61
CA LEU A 633 -13.57 -5.19 -24.88
C LEU A 633 -13.83 -3.73 -25.28
N PRO A 634 -12.94 -3.08 -26.06
CA PRO A 634 -13.02 -1.63 -26.31
C PRO A 634 -14.28 -1.23 -27.06
N SER A 635 -14.75 -2.07 -28.00
CA SER A 635 -15.98 -1.83 -28.77
C SER A 635 -17.23 -1.75 -27.91
N ALA A 636 -17.27 -2.48 -26.81
CA ALA A 636 -18.39 -2.50 -25.85
C ALA A 636 -18.16 -1.58 -24.63
N GLY A 637 -16.94 -1.03 -24.46
CA GLY A 637 -16.54 -0.28 -23.26
C GLY A 637 -16.57 -1.13 -21.99
N LEU A 638 -16.39 -2.46 -22.11
CA LEU A 638 -16.42 -3.42 -21.00
C LEU A 638 -15.01 -3.84 -20.60
N THR A 639 -14.78 -3.95 -19.30
CA THR A 639 -13.56 -4.56 -18.73
C THR A 639 -13.98 -5.59 -17.69
N PHE A 640 -13.39 -6.77 -17.79
CA PHE A 640 -13.52 -7.86 -16.81
C PHE A 640 -12.22 -7.99 -16.05
N ASP A 641 -12.31 -7.98 -14.73
CA ASP A 641 -11.18 -8.15 -13.83
C ASP A 641 -11.39 -9.38 -12.96
N TYR A 642 -10.40 -10.27 -12.91
CA TYR A 642 -10.36 -11.41 -12.02
C TYR A 642 -9.12 -11.29 -11.14
N THR A 643 -9.33 -11.21 -9.82
CA THR A 643 -8.26 -11.06 -8.84
C THR A 643 -8.34 -12.14 -7.78
N GLY A 644 -7.20 -12.48 -7.22
CA GLY A 644 -7.18 -13.44 -6.13
C GLY A 644 -5.85 -13.54 -5.42
N ASN A 645 -5.91 -14.24 -4.30
CA ASN A 645 -4.75 -14.64 -3.50
C ASN A 645 -4.89 -16.10 -3.08
N LEU A 646 -3.77 -16.71 -2.75
CA LEU A 646 -3.65 -18.06 -2.25
C LEU A 646 -2.59 -18.10 -1.17
N TYR A 647 -2.91 -18.69 -0.02
CA TYR A 647 -1.99 -18.78 1.10
C TYR A 647 -1.80 -20.22 1.54
N GLY A 648 -0.54 -20.58 1.79
CA GLY A 648 -0.16 -21.85 2.41
C GLY A 648 -0.54 -21.93 3.89
N PRO A 649 -0.37 -23.10 4.51
CA PRO A 649 -0.68 -23.29 5.93
C PRO A 649 0.12 -22.34 6.82
N MET A 650 -0.56 -21.79 7.84
CA MET A 650 -0.01 -20.91 8.87
C MET A 650 -0.09 -21.60 10.22
N ARG A 651 0.92 -21.44 11.07
CA ARG A 651 0.81 -21.83 12.48
C ARG A 651 -0.27 -20.99 13.15
N LEU A 652 -1.14 -21.62 13.95
CA LEU A 652 -2.22 -20.96 14.67
C LEU A 652 -1.93 -20.95 16.17
N PRO A 653 -2.43 -19.96 16.91
CA PRO A 653 -2.34 -19.95 18.35
C PRO A 653 -3.22 -21.09 18.92
N LEU A 654 -2.74 -21.79 19.92
CA LEU A 654 -3.47 -22.81 20.67
C LEU A 654 -3.50 -22.41 22.14
N LEU A 655 -4.67 -22.56 22.79
CA LEU A 655 -4.88 -22.14 24.17
C LEU A 655 -4.54 -23.26 25.17
N SER A 656 -4.72 -24.50 24.78
CA SER A 656 -4.44 -25.65 25.64
C SER A 656 -4.04 -26.88 24.83
N ALA A 657 -3.47 -27.89 25.51
CA ALA A 657 -3.12 -29.16 24.88
C ALA A 657 -4.38 -29.97 24.42
N THR A 658 -5.52 -29.64 24.96
CA THR A 658 -6.83 -30.27 24.65
C THR A 658 -7.62 -29.47 23.60
N ASP A 659 -7.09 -28.38 23.07
CA ASP A 659 -7.78 -27.59 22.05
C ASP A 659 -8.01 -28.44 20.79
N PRO A 660 -9.27 -28.65 20.36
CA PRO A 660 -9.58 -29.51 19.21
C PRO A 660 -9.25 -28.85 17.88
N ARG A 661 -8.96 -27.57 17.87
CA ARG A 661 -8.64 -26.82 16.66
C ARG A 661 -7.27 -27.23 16.13
N PRO A 662 -7.06 -27.25 14.80
CA PRO A 662 -5.77 -27.64 14.24
C PRO A 662 -4.69 -26.60 14.55
N GLY A 663 -3.46 -27.05 14.77
CA GLY A 663 -2.30 -26.17 14.99
C GLY A 663 -1.86 -25.37 13.75
N HIS A 664 -2.46 -25.65 12.58
CA HIS A 664 -2.17 -24.96 11.31
C HIS A 664 -3.46 -24.71 10.54
N SER A 665 -3.52 -23.57 9.86
CA SER A 665 -4.61 -23.29 8.91
C SER A 665 -4.55 -24.26 7.71
N PRO A 666 -5.66 -24.51 7.04
CA PRO A 666 -5.63 -25.11 5.70
C PRO A 666 -5.01 -24.15 4.68
N VAL A 667 -4.77 -24.63 3.47
CA VAL A 667 -4.55 -23.76 2.29
C VAL A 667 -5.87 -23.06 1.98
N TRP A 668 -5.83 -21.76 1.78
CA TRP A 668 -7.03 -20.97 1.52
C TRP A 668 -6.81 -19.89 0.44
N SER A 669 -7.91 -19.48 -0.18
CA SER A 669 -7.90 -18.53 -1.29
C SER A 669 -9.12 -17.63 -1.25
N ILE A 670 -8.93 -16.34 -1.48
CA ILE A 670 -10.01 -15.39 -1.74
C ILE A 670 -9.90 -14.95 -3.20
N GLN A 671 -11.00 -15.13 -3.94
CA GLN A 671 -11.07 -14.82 -5.37
C GLN A 671 -12.23 -13.87 -5.64
N ASN A 672 -12.02 -12.91 -6.52
CA ASN A 672 -12.98 -11.87 -6.81
C ASN A 672 -13.10 -11.68 -8.33
N ILE A 673 -14.29 -11.33 -8.79
CA ILE A 673 -14.56 -10.97 -10.18
C ILE A 673 -15.30 -9.64 -10.23
N GLN A 674 -14.93 -8.79 -11.17
CA GLN A 674 -15.61 -7.54 -11.48
C GLN A 674 -15.85 -7.40 -12.98
N CYS A 675 -16.96 -6.82 -13.32
CA CYS A 675 -17.22 -6.26 -14.64
C CYS A 675 -17.43 -4.76 -14.50
N SER A 676 -16.73 -3.97 -15.29
CA SER A 676 -16.92 -2.52 -15.36
C SER A 676 -17.27 -2.09 -16.76
N LYS A 677 -18.16 -1.09 -16.88
CA LYS A 677 -18.62 -0.52 -18.16
C LYS A 677 -18.43 0.98 -18.16
N LEU A 678 -17.67 1.45 -19.12
CA LEU A 678 -17.56 2.87 -19.41
C LEU A 678 -18.79 3.32 -20.20
N ILE A 679 -19.71 4.02 -19.53
CA ILE A 679 -20.94 4.55 -20.13
C ILE A 679 -20.62 5.81 -20.95
N SER A 680 -19.74 6.65 -20.43
CA SER A 680 -19.21 7.84 -21.08
C SER A 680 -17.78 8.11 -20.60
N ASN A 681 -17.10 9.08 -21.19
CA ASN A 681 -15.77 9.51 -20.72
C ASN A 681 -15.75 10.04 -19.27
N LYS A 682 -16.92 10.22 -18.64
CA LYS A 682 -17.05 10.71 -17.26
C LYS A 682 -17.63 9.67 -16.31
N LEU A 683 -18.38 8.69 -16.82
CA LEU A 683 -19.19 7.78 -16.02
C LEU A 683 -18.82 6.32 -16.30
N GLU A 684 -18.38 5.62 -15.26
CA GLU A 684 -18.12 4.18 -15.24
C GLU A 684 -19.04 3.52 -14.21
N VAL A 685 -19.70 2.43 -14.58
CA VAL A 685 -20.50 1.59 -13.68
C VAL A 685 -19.78 0.26 -13.53
N PHE A 686 -19.75 -0.28 -12.33
CA PHE A 686 -19.11 -1.56 -12.05
C PHE A 686 -19.95 -2.41 -11.11
N ALA A 687 -19.86 -3.72 -11.29
CA ALA A 687 -20.45 -4.71 -10.40
C ALA A 687 -19.59 -5.98 -10.36
N GLY A 688 -19.70 -6.74 -9.30
CA GLY A 688 -18.92 -7.94 -9.16
C GLY A 688 -19.28 -8.77 -7.95
N VAL A 689 -18.45 -9.79 -7.71
CA VAL A 689 -18.59 -10.71 -6.58
C VAL A 689 -17.24 -10.83 -5.90
N LYS A 690 -17.20 -10.62 -4.59
CA LYS A 690 -16.05 -10.88 -3.73
C LYS A 690 -16.20 -12.25 -3.07
N ASN A 691 -15.05 -12.90 -2.83
CA ASN A 691 -14.96 -14.23 -2.24
C ASN A 691 -15.85 -15.26 -2.97
N LEU A 692 -15.60 -15.44 -4.27
CA LEU A 692 -16.34 -16.36 -5.16
C LEU A 692 -16.48 -17.77 -4.60
N LEU A 693 -15.45 -18.25 -3.88
CA LEU A 693 -15.45 -19.57 -3.28
C LEU A 693 -16.29 -19.62 -2.01
N ASN A 694 -16.80 -18.48 -1.56
CA ASN A 694 -17.49 -18.35 -0.28
C ASN A 694 -16.71 -18.98 0.87
N TRP A 695 -15.39 -18.82 0.85
CA TRP A 695 -14.50 -19.44 1.81
C TRP A 695 -14.39 -18.56 3.07
N THR A 696 -14.50 -19.17 4.24
CA THR A 696 -14.27 -18.52 5.54
C THR A 696 -13.61 -19.50 6.50
N PRO A 697 -12.84 -19.07 7.49
CA PRO A 697 -12.23 -19.92 8.50
C PRO A 697 -13.25 -20.80 9.22
N ALA A 698 -14.38 -20.26 9.58
CA ALA A 698 -15.44 -20.92 10.34
C ALA A 698 -16.08 -22.13 9.62
N LYS A 699 -15.91 -22.25 8.30
CA LYS A 699 -16.43 -23.43 7.57
C LYS A 699 -15.68 -24.72 7.88
N SER A 700 -14.40 -24.65 8.19
CA SER A 700 -13.56 -25.81 8.44
C SER A 700 -13.29 -26.01 9.94
N THR A 701 -13.30 -24.94 10.72
CA THR A 701 -12.92 -24.96 12.12
C THR A 701 -13.53 -23.77 12.84
N PRO A 702 -14.21 -23.91 13.98
CA PRO A 702 -14.63 -22.78 14.80
C PRO A 702 -13.36 -22.03 15.23
N PHE A 703 -13.30 -20.73 14.94
CA PHE A 703 -12.13 -19.91 15.27
C PHE A 703 -12.41 -18.90 16.39
N ILE A 704 -13.64 -18.43 16.54
CA ILE A 704 -14.13 -17.84 17.78
C ILE A 704 -14.97 -18.88 18.47
N ILE A 705 -14.68 -19.13 19.73
CA ILE A 705 -15.49 -19.96 20.60
C ILE A 705 -16.15 -19.01 21.59
N ALA A 706 -17.40 -18.67 21.31
CA ALA A 706 -18.22 -17.87 22.20
C ALA A 706 -18.72 -18.71 23.38
N ARG A 707 -19.36 -18.13 24.31
CA ARG A 707 -19.96 -18.72 25.52
C ARG A 707 -18.96 -19.22 26.53
N SER A 708 -18.73 -20.55 26.64
CA SER A 708 -17.77 -21.12 27.58
C SER A 708 -16.36 -20.56 27.45
N HIS A 709 -16.12 -19.71 26.43
CA HIS A 709 -14.82 -19.10 26.11
C HIS A 709 -14.88 -17.56 26.12
N ASP A 710 -16.06 -16.99 26.38
CA ASP A 710 -16.24 -15.56 26.58
C ASP A 710 -15.60 -15.16 27.92
N PRO A 711 -14.78 -14.10 28.02
CA PRO A 711 -14.21 -13.62 29.28
C PRO A 711 -15.26 -13.38 30.38
N PHE A 712 -16.52 -13.18 30.00
CA PHE A 712 -17.66 -13.02 30.90
C PHE A 712 -18.44 -14.31 31.16
N ASP A 713 -18.02 -15.45 30.58
CA ASP A 713 -18.65 -16.74 30.86
C ASP A 713 -18.24 -17.23 32.26
N LYS A 714 -19.17 -17.11 33.20
CA LYS A 714 -18.99 -17.50 34.61
C LYS A 714 -18.96 -19.01 34.83
N ASN A 715 -19.22 -19.82 33.80
CA ASN A 715 -19.16 -21.28 33.87
C ASN A 715 -17.76 -21.82 33.56
N VAL A 716 -16.82 -21.02 33.10
CA VAL A 716 -15.42 -21.43 32.95
C VAL A 716 -14.81 -21.59 34.34
N GLN A 717 -14.31 -22.81 34.64
CA GLN A 717 -13.67 -23.13 35.90
C GLN A 717 -12.14 -23.11 35.75
N TYR A 718 -11.49 -22.67 36.83
CA TYR A 718 -10.03 -22.59 36.88
C TYR A 718 -9.49 -23.45 38.02
N ASP A 719 -8.34 -24.09 37.80
CA ASP A 719 -7.59 -24.79 38.83
C ASP A 719 -6.82 -23.81 39.77
N ALA A 720 -6.14 -24.35 40.75
CA ALA A 720 -5.37 -23.57 41.72
C ALA A 720 -4.16 -22.82 41.08
N SER A 721 -3.73 -23.25 39.90
CA SER A 721 -2.67 -22.59 39.13
C SER A 721 -3.22 -21.54 38.14
N GLY A 722 -4.53 -21.40 38.04
CA GLY A 722 -5.19 -20.50 37.10
C GLY A 722 -5.41 -21.11 35.71
N GLY A 723 -5.14 -22.40 35.54
CA GLY A 723 -5.43 -23.13 34.31
C GLY A 723 -6.92 -23.43 34.17
N VAL A 724 -7.49 -23.31 32.97
CA VAL A 724 -8.88 -23.67 32.71
C VAL A 724 -9.08 -25.17 32.86
N VAL A 725 -10.12 -25.58 33.61
CA VAL A 725 -10.43 -26.97 33.85
C VAL A 725 -11.52 -27.45 32.90
N ALA A 726 -11.36 -28.69 32.39
CA ALA A 726 -12.41 -29.33 31.59
C ALA A 726 -13.67 -29.59 32.43
N THR A 727 -14.81 -29.15 31.92
CA THR A 727 -16.14 -29.37 32.48
C THR A 727 -17.06 -30.00 31.44
N PRO A 728 -18.23 -30.53 31.79
CA PRO A 728 -19.19 -31.00 30.80
C PRO A 728 -19.61 -29.95 29.78
N GLU A 729 -19.65 -28.69 30.20
CA GLU A 729 -19.99 -27.54 29.35
C GLU A 729 -18.80 -27.06 28.51
N ASN A 730 -17.56 -27.24 29.00
CA ASN A 730 -16.32 -26.91 28.34
C ASN A 730 -15.34 -28.08 28.35
N PRO A 731 -15.63 -29.17 27.58
CA PRO A 731 -14.90 -30.42 27.66
C PRO A 731 -13.43 -30.32 27.18
N TYR A 732 -13.08 -29.28 26.51
CA TYR A 732 -11.74 -29.05 25.98
C TYR A 732 -10.91 -28.05 26.80
N ALA A 733 -11.44 -27.56 27.93
CA ALA A 733 -10.76 -26.60 28.80
C ALA A 733 -10.26 -25.37 28.02
N LEU A 734 -11.11 -24.79 27.21
CA LEU A 734 -10.76 -23.63 26.39
C LEU A 734 -11.13 -22.31 27.10
N SER A 735 -10.40 -21.26 26.82
CA SER A 735 -10.72 -19.88 27.15
C SER A 735 -10.97 -19.06 25.90
N PHE A 736 -11.57 -17.86 26.06
CA PHE A 736 -11.83 -16.96 24.97
C PHE A 736 -10.53 -16.48 24.31
N ASP A 737 -10.47 -16.54 22.97
CA ASP A 737 -9.30 -16.15 22.21
C ASP A 737 -9.69 -15.38 20.92
N PRO A 738 -9.63 -14.05 20.93
CA PRO A 738 -9.91 -13.21 19.76
C PRO A 738 -8.78 -13.24 18.72
N THR A 739 -7.63 -13.86 19.02
CA THR A 739 -6.44 -13.83 18.15
C THR A 739 -6.38 -15.00 17.16
N TYR A 740 -7.28 -15.99 17.28
CA TYR A 740 -7.36 -17.13 16.39
C TYR A 740 -8.03 -16.74 15.05
N VAL A 741 -7.42 -15.81 14.30
CA VAL A 741 -7.94 -15.28 13.03
C VAL A 741 -6.86 -15.26 11.96
N TYR A 742 -6.96 -16.11 10.94
CA TYR A 742 -5.95 -16.19 9.88
C TYR A 742 -6.45 -15.71 8.51
N ALA A 743 -7.75 -15.47 8.37
CA ALA A 743 -8.38 -14.99 7.15
C ALA A 743 -9.69 -14.26 7.45
N PRO A 744 -10.23 -13.48 6.49
CA PRO A 744 -11.48 -12.76 6.67
C PRO A 744 -12.67 -13.68 6.90
N ASN A 745 -13.56 -13.30 7.81
CA ASN A 745 -14.83 -13.97 8.06
C ASN A 745 -15.94 -13.63 7.08
N GLN A 746 -15.74 -12.62 6.26
CA GLN A 746 -16.71 -12.25 5.24
C GLN A 746 -16.77 -13.29 4.12
N GLY A 747 -17.88 -14.02 4.03
CA GLY A 747 -18.17 -14.92 2.93
C GLY A 747 -18.42 -14.19 1.61
N ILE A 748 -19.09 -14.90 0.69
CA ILE A 748 -19.45 -14.35 -0.62
C ILE A 748 -20.30 -13.09 -0.47
N ARG A 749 -20.00 -12.06 -1.28
CA ARG A 749 -20.76 -10.82 -1.34
C ARG A 749 -20.77 -10.23 -2.74
N VAL A 750 -21.96 -9.86 -3.20
CA VAL A 750 -22.14 -9.10 -4.43
C VAL A 750 -21.89 -7.62 -4.10
N PHE A 751 -21.25 -6.91 -5.02
CA PHE A 751 -21.05 -5.47 -4.90
C PHE A 751 -21.39 -4.77 -6.21
N GLY A 752 -21.72 -3.50 -6.11
CA GLY A 752 -21.93 -2.63 -7.26
C GLY A 752 -21.62 -1.19 -6.93
N GLY A 753 -21.36 -0.41 -7.95
CA GLY A 753 -21.00 0.99 -7.74
C GLY A 753 -20.86 1.81 -9.01
N VAL A 754 -20.59 3.07 -8.80
CA VAL A 754 -20.46 4.10 -9.83
C VAL A 754 -19.21 4.92 -9.59
N ARG A 755 -18.46 5.18 -10.67
CA ARG A 755 -17.32 6.13 -10.67
C ARG A 755 -17.63 7.26 -11.63
N TYR A 756 -17.55 8.48 -11.14
CA TYR A 756 -17.78 9.69 -11.91
C TYR A 756 -16.60 10.62 -11.84
N THR A 757 -16.14 11.14 -12.98
CA THR A 757 -14.96 12.01 -13.06
C THR A 757 -15.22 13.18 -13.99
N VAL A 758 -15.00 14.41 -13.51
CA VAL A 758 -14.98 15.66 -14.28
C VAL A 758 -13.57 16.23 -14.23
N ARG A 759 -12.98 16.47 -15.40
CA ARG A 759 -11.64 17.05 -15.54
C ARG A 759 -11.65 18.52 -15.76
#